data_0270918ca52740842a6619c1231fb3ce
#
_entry.id   0270918ca52740842a6619c1231fb3ce
#
_cell.length_a   1.000
_cell.length_b   1.000
_cell.length_c   1.000
_cell.angle_alpha   90.00
_cell.angle_beta   90.00
_cell.angle_gamma   90.00
#
_symmetry.space_group_name_H-M   'P 1'
#
loop_
_entity.id
_entity.type
_entity.pdbx_description
1 polymer ?
#
loop_
_entity_poly.entity_id
_entity_poly.type
_entity_poly.pdbx_seq_one_letter_code
_entity_poly.pdbx_strand_id
1 'polypeptide(L)'
;MKKALRIARLELNTLFYSPIAWLLLIVLLVQLGIVYTTTMSEMEQAKQLYGGSFGFLTGQIFSGNSLSLLPSVLEKLYLYIPLITMGLMSREFSSGTIKLLYSSPIKVREIVFGKFMAMMVYCLLLIGVFGLFIISGIITIPHFDLVLVLSGLFGIYLLLCAYSAIGLFMSCLTSYQVVAAISTFVIFAFLAYVGTLWQDVSFVRDLTHSFSMTGRAETLIGGLVTTKDVAYFAAIIFLFLGLSIIKIQSTRESKPFYVPLARYVFVVVASVAIGYLTSRPGFIGYYDASATKSNTITENMQHLLKETGDDPIEVTEYANFLDSRTFYRASPEERNEDVDRWAPYVRFKSNIHFHYVYYYDSIPDPYLYKAIHGMSLRALVDKRAAAQKMDPRMFLTPAQIRKQIDLRPEQNRLVMKLDYKGKSTFLRVFDDNEFWPSETEIAAAIKRMMIKLPKIDFLTGGYERSMSKIADRDYQTLTSRKTFRYALINQGFDVDTISAETQDIPTDIAALVIADPKTDLSPDVLARIQKYINAGGNLLIEGEPGKQSVLNPLLKTLGVQMKEGTIVQQSDDYAPNLVLDYLTPADSGLSIALKNAYLDSAIVSTPGVTALSWDSSAGFSVNPLLVADTKTCWLKKGPLVADSAEVEYSAADGDEKGLFATALSLTRMVNGKQQRIVVTGDADLMSNSELGRRNARTANFVFNTAIFGWFSYGQFPIETTRPRSKDNRLRFSEAGLKAVKFIFWGLAPGCLLVFGTVLLIRRKRK
;
A
#
# COMPACT_ATOMS: atom_id res chain seq x y z
N MET A 1 19.54 8.68 42.31
CA MET A 1 18.13 8.46 41.91
C MET A 1 17.10 9.15 42.89
N LYS A 2 17.16 8.92 44.20
CA LYS A 2 16.15 9.55 45.13
C LYS A 2 16.02 11.08 45.02
N LYS A 3 17.16 11.81 44.80
CA LYS A 3 17.14 13.29 44.65
C LYS A 3 16.51 13.73 43.31
N ALA A 4 16.80 13.07 42.21
CA ALA A 4 16.19 13.34 40.89
C ALA A 4 14.68 13.13 40.95
N LEU A 5 14.20 12.05 41.58
CA LEU A 5 12.75 11.80 41.75
C LEU A 5 12.05 12.91 42.59
N ARG A 6 12.72 13.43 43.62
CA ARG A 6 12.16 14.56 44.40
C ARG A 6 12.06 15.83 43.53
N ILE A 7 13.06 16.10 42.72
CA ILE A 7 13.06 17.23 41.75
C ILE A 7 11.92 17.02 40.75
N ALA A 8 11.78 15.80 40.17
CA ALA A 8 10.72 15.48 39.25
C ALA A 8 9.34 15.72 39.85
N ARG A 9 9.11 15.27 41.10
CA ARG A 9 7.83 15.48 41.80
C ARG A 9 7.54 16.96 42.03
N LEU A 10 8.57 17.74 42.38
CA LEU A 10 8.44 19.20 42.58
C LEU A 10 8.06 19.87 41.24
N GLU A 11 8.74 19.51 40.15
CA GLU A 11 8.47 20.10 38.85
C GLU A 11 7.09 19.72 38.31
N LEU A 12 6.66 18.46 38.48
CA LEU A 12 5.31 18.03 38.17
C LEU A 12 4.24 18.81 38.96
N ASN A 13 4.44 19.00 40.25
CA ASN A 13 3.54 19.81 41.01
C ASN A 13 3.47 21.25 40.48
N THR A 14 4.60 21.81 40.07
CA THR A 14 4.65 23.15 39.46
C THR A 14 3.93 23.20 38.11
N LEU A 15 4.06 22.18 37.28
CA LEU A 15 3.35 22.06 35.99
C LEU A 15 1.82 21.96 36.22
N PHE A 16 1.36 21.09 37.11
CA PHE A 16 -0.07 20.93 37.38
C PHE A 16 -0.71 22.14 38.11
N TYR A 17 0.09 22.94 38.74
CA TYR A 17 -0.35 24.23 39.27
C TYR A 17 -0.26 25.38 38.27
N SER A 18 0.13 25.09 37.01
CA SER A 18 0.09 26.02 35.88
C SER A 18 -1.17 25.82 35.08
N PRO A 19 -1.92 26.87 34.71
CA PRO A 19 -3.06 26.76 33.78
C PRO A 19 -2.67 26.19 32.41
N ILE A 20 -1.43 26.43 31.97
CA ILE A 20 -0.92 26.02 30.65
C ILE A 20 -0.98 24.49 30.48
N ALA A 21 -0.60 23.73 31.49
CA ALA A 21 -0.62 22.27 31.42
C ALA A 21 -2.04 21.71 31.21
N TRP A 22 -3.05 22.28 31.91
CA TRP A 22 -4.45 21.88 31.72
C TRP A 22 -5.01 22.33 30.39
N LEU A 23 -4.70 23.57 29.99
CA LEU A 23 -5.13 24.10 28.68
C LEU A 23 -4.66 23.21 27.51
N LEU A 24 -3.41 22.77 27.55
CA LEU A 24 -2.86 21.91 26.50
C LEU A 24 -3.52 20.53 26.45
N LEU A 25 -3.82 19.92 27.62
CA LEU A 25 -4.58 18.67 27.66
C LEU A 25 -5.99 18.83 27.08
N ILE A 26 -6.67 19.94 27.41
CA ILE A 26 -8.01 20.23 26.90
C ILE A 26 -7.97 20.48 25.41
N VAL A 27 -7.03 21.29 24.92
CA VAL A 27 -6.87 21.58 23.47
C VAL A 27 -6.56 20.30 22.70
N LEU A 28 -5.66 19.46 23.21
CA LEU A 28 -5.37 18.17 22.60
C LEU A 28 -6.60 17.27 22.55
N LEU A 29 -7.35 17.17 23.64
CA LEU A 29 -8.56 16.34 23.69
C LEU A 29 -9.63 16.82 22.70
N VAL A 30 -9.87 18.13 22.61
CA VAL A 30 -10.82 18.71 21.66
C VAL A 30 -10.37 18.47 20.22
N GLN A 31 -9.08 18.70 19.92
CA GLN A 31 -8.52 18.46 18.58
C GLN A 31 -8.68 16.99 18.17
N LEU A 32 -8.28 16.06 19.03
CA LEU A 32 -8.46 14.63 18.81
C LEU A 32 -9.94 14.26 18.65
N GLY A 33 -10.81 14.85 19.46
CA GLY A 33 -12.26 14.64 19.41
C GLY A 33 -12.86 15.06 18.07
N ILE A 34 -12.45 16.20 17.54
CA ILE A 34 -12.89 16.68 16.21
C ILE A 34 -12.44 15.70 15.12
N VAL A 35 -11.14 15.38 15.07
CA VAL A 35 -10.59 14.46 14.06
C VAL A 35 -11.29 13.10 14.12
N TYR A 36 -11.33 12.49 15.30
CA TYR A 36 -11.93 11.17 15.51
C TYR A 36 -13.39 11.10 15.06
N THR A 37 -14.20 12.09 15.47
CA THR A 37 -15.63 12.10 15.16
C THR A 37 -15.92 12.47 13.71
N THR A 38 -15.05 13.24 13.05
CA THR A 38 -15.15 13.53 11.61
C THR A 38 -14.87 12.26 10.81
N THR A 39 -13.75 11.57 11.07
CA THR A 39 -13.41 10.31 10.40
C THR A 39 -14.49 9.23 10.62
N MET A 40 -15.01 9.11 11.87
CA MET A 40 -16.12 8.20 12.15
C MET A 40 -17.40 8.55 11.39
N SER A 41 -17.68 9.85 11.19
CA SER A 41 -18.85 10.29 10.42
C SER A 41 -18.71 9.94 8.94
N GLU A 42 -17.51 10.12 8.36
CA GLU A 42 -17.21 9.74 6.98
C GLU A 42 -17.33 8.23 6.77
N MET A 43 -16.86 7.42 7.72
CA MET A 43 -16.99 5.96 7.67
C MET A 43 -18.46 5.51 7.77
N GLU A 44 -19.27 6.15 8.61
CA GLU A 44 -20.69 5.82 8.69
C GLU A 44 -21.45 6.20 7.42
N GLN A 45 -21.13 7.34 6.80
CA GLN A 45 -21.69 7.73 5.49
C GLN A 45 -21.26 6.74 4.39
N ALA A 46 -19.98 6.36 4.36
CA ALA A 46 -19.49 5.38 3.41
C ALA A 46 -20.18 4.01 3.60
N LYS A 47 -20.47 3.62 4.83
CA LYS A 47 -21.22 2.40 5.15
C LYS A 47 -22.65 2.44 4.60
N GLN A 48 -23.32 3.59 4.69
CA GLN A 48 -24.67 3.78 4.16
C GLN A 48 -24.71 3.75 2.63
N LEU A 49 -23.67 4.30 1.97
CA LEU A 49 -23.59 4.40 0.51
C LEU A 49 -23.14 3.08 -0.17
N TYR A 50 -22.19 2.38 0.43
CA TYR A 50 -21.48 1.27 -0.23
C TYR A 50 -21.69 -0.10 0.43
N GLY A 51 -22.51 -0.18 1.47
CA GLY A 51 -22.66 -1.42 2.23
C GLY A 51 -21.56 -1.66 3.26
N GLY A 52 -21.81 -2.52 4.22
CA GLY A 52 -21.16 -2.54 5.52
C GLY A 52 -19.80 -3.23 5.69
N SER A 53 -18.99 -3.46 4.65
CA SER A 53 -17.67 -4.07 4.83
C SER A 53 -16.57 -3.12 4.40
N PHE A 54 -15.71 -2.76 5.35
CA PHE A 54 -14.51 -1.97 5.10
C PHE A 54 -13.27 -2.85 5.24
N GLY A 55 -12.19 -2.47 4.59
CA GLY A 55 -10.89 -3.06 4.89
C GLY A 55 -10.18 -2.26 5.96
N PHE A 56 -9.66 -2.89 7.01
CA PHE A 56 -8.71 -2.30 7.95
C PHE A 56 -9.13 -0.98 8.59
N LEU A 57 -10.30 -0.99 9.28
CA LEU A 57 -10.87 0.21 9.92
C LEU A 57 -9.98 0.84 10.98
N THR A 58 -9.32 0.02 11.81
CA THR A 58 -8.40 0.55 12.84
C THR A 58 -7.32 1.41 12.20
N GLY A 59 -6.71 0.94 11.12
CA GLY A 59 -5.71 1.71 10.38
C GLY A 59 -6.27 2.99 9.80
N GLN A 60 -7.39 2.93 9.11
CA GLN A 60 -8.02 4.12 8.50
C GLN A 60 -8.35 5.22 9.51
N ILE A 61 -8.82 4.84 10.71
CA ILE A 61 -9.22 5.79 11.75
C ILE A 61 -8.02 6.29 12.55
N PHE A 62 -7.05 5.42 12.87
CA PHE A 62 -5.99 5.76 13.81
C PHE A 62 -4.64 6.08 13.14
N SER A 63 -4.25 5.45 12.02
CA SER A 63 -2.86 5.50 11.50
C SER A 63 -2.69 5.62 10.00
N GLY A 64 -3.75 5.50 9.18
CA GLY A 64 -3.63 5.21 7.75
C GLY A 64 -3.26 6.38 6.84
N ASN A 65 -3.60 7.61 7.20
CA ASN A 65 -3.32 8.81 6.40
C ASN A 65 -3.18 10.06 7.28
N SER A 66 -2.82 11.20 6.69
CA SER A 66 -2.65 12.48 7.41
C SER A 66 -3.91 12.96 8.14
N LEU A 67 -5.09 12.51 7.75
CA LEU A 67 -6.37 12.83 8.39
C LEU A 67 -6.73 11.87 9.52
N SER A 68 -6.01 10.75 9.67
CA SER A 68 -6.20 9.79 10.76
C SER A 68 -5.73 10.38 12.10
N LEU A 69 -6.21 9.79 13.20
CA LEU A 69 -6.05 10.35 14.55
C LEU A 69 -4.59 10.62 14.95
N LEU A 70 -3.68 9.64 14.78
CA LEU A 70 -2.28 9.76 15.19
C LEU A 70 -1.46 10.68 14.30
N PRO A 71 -1.50 10.57 12.95
CA PRO A 71 -0.78 11.48 12.06
C PRO A 71 -1.24 12.92 12.17
N SER A 72 -2.55 13.19 12.31
CA SER A 72 -3.10 14.56 12.41
C SER A 72 -2.58 15.33 13.62
N VAL A 73 -2.20 14.63 14.68
CA VAL A 73 -1.62 15.23 15.89
C VAL A 73 -0.11 15.37 15.77
N LEU A 74 0.55 14.40 15.11
CA LEU A 74 2.00 14.42 14.93
C LEU A 74 2.47 15.77 14.37
N GLU A 75 1.78 16.26 13.35
CA GLU A 75 2.09 17.56 12.69
C GLU A 75 1.94 18.77 13.63
N LYS A 76 1.29 18.65 14.77
CA LYS A 76 0.96 19.78 15.68
C LYS A 76 1.66 19.69 17.03
N LEU A 77 2.28 18.55 17.35
CA LEU A 77 2.94 18.34 18.66
C LEU A 77 4.09 19.32 18.90
N TYR A 78 4.76 19.78 17.85
CA TYR A 78 5.84 20.77 17.99
C TYR A 78 5.37 22.11 18.53
N LEU A 79 4.06 22.42 18.48
CA LEU A 79 3.48 23.63 19.07
C LEU A 79 3.30 23.53 20.59
N TYR A 80 3.02 22.32 21.10
CA TYR A 80 2.70 22.13 22.51
C TYR A 80 3.93 22.13 23.42
N ILE A 81 5.00 21.47 22.99
CA ILE A 81 6.19 21.23 23.83
C ILE A 81 6.94 22.51 24.20
N PRO A 82 7.15 23.50 23.31
CA PRO A 82 7.82 24.74 23.69
C PRO A 82 7.15 25.47 24.84
N LEU A 83 5.82 25.46 24.89
CA LEU A 83 5.03 26.14 25.93
C LEU A 83 5.23 25.54 27.34
N ILE A 84 5.51 24.25 27.40
CA ILE A 84 5.69 23.55 28.69
C ILE A 84 7.16 23.57 29.09
N THR A 85 8.08 23.45 28.12
CA THR A 85 9.52 23.33 28.39
C THR A 85 10.21 24.67 28.62
N MET A 86 9.63 25.77 28.12
CA MET A 86 10.24 27.10 28.20
C MET A 86 10.68 27.51 29.58
N GLY A 87 9.92 27.15 30.63
CA GLY A 87 10.16 27.51 32.01
C GLY A 87 11.03 26.54 32.81
N LEU A 88 11.45 25.39 32.23
CA LEU A 88 12.12 24.33 33.00
C LEU A 88 13.43 24.79 33.66
N MET A 89 14.25 25.55 32.97
CA MET A 89 15.50 26.10 33.51
C MET A 89 15.50 27.64 33.51
N SER A 90 14.93 28.27 32.48
CA SER A 90 14.94 29.72 32.31
C SER A 90 14.28 30.43 33.51
N ARG A 91 13.22 29.82 34.10
CA ARG A 91 12.58 30.32 35.34
C ARG A 91 13.55 30.32 36.52
N GLU A 92 14.38 29.28 36.67
CA GLU A 92 15.35 29.18 37.75
C GLU A 92 16.47 30.22 37.56
N PHE A 93 16.86 30.52 36.31
CA PHE A 93 17.83 31.56 35.99
C PHE A 93 17.24 32.95 36.25
N SER A 94 16.02 33.22 35.81
CA SER A 94 15.39 34.55 35.98
C SER A 94 15.08 34.91 37.42
N SER A 95 14.65 33.91 38.22
CA SER A 95 14.34 34.10 39.65
C SER A 95 15.56 34.06 40.58
N GLY A 96 16.72 33.67 40.05
CA GLY A 96 17.94 33.49 40.85
C GLY A 96 17.96 32.24 41.72
N THR A 97 16.91 31.41 41.70
CA THR A 97 16.79 30.16 42.48
C THR A 97 17.84 29.14 42.12
N ILE A 98 18.42 29.25 40.90
CA ILE A 98 19.56 28.43 40.50
C ILE A 98 20.73 28.46 41.46
N LYS A 99 20.97 29.60 42.14
CA LYS A 99 22.03 29.75 43.16
C LYS A 99 21.76 28.85 44.38
N LEU A 100 20.51 28.72 44.81
CA LEU A 100 20.10 27.80 45.87
C LEU A 100 20.28 26.33 45.49
N LEU A 101 20.03 26.00 44.22
CA LEU A 101 20.28 24.65 43.68
C LEU A 101 21.81 24.36 43.67
N TYR A 102 22.66 25.34 43.36
CA TYR A 102 24.09 25.17 43.34
C TYR A 102 24.76 25.08 44.72
N SER A 103 24.16 25.71 45.76
CA SER A 103 24.65 25.62 47.14
C SER A 103 24.19 24.31 47.83
N SER A 104 23.18 23.62 47.28
CA SER A 104 22.71 22.36 47.81
C SER A 104 23.60 21.17 47.38
N PRO A 105 23.66 20.07 48.16
CA PRO A 105 24.47 18.89 47.79
C PRO A 105 23.78 18.05 46.68
N ILE A 106 23.41 18.72 45.56
CA ILE A 106 22.76 18.11 44.42
C ILE A 106 23.71 18.24 43.22
N LYS A 107 23.88 17.11 42.47
CA LYS A 107 24.68 17.09 41.24
C LYS A 107 23.88 17.69 40.10
N VAL A 108 24.53 18.39 39.15
CA VAL A 108 23.87 18.94 37.96
C VAL A 108 23.11 17.87 37.18
N ARG A 109 23.67 16.66 37.09
CA ARG A 109 22.97 15.52 36.44
C ARG A 109 21.62 15.21 37.09
N GLU A 110 21.52 15.28 38.43
CA GLU A 110 20.29 15.00 39.16
C GLU A 110 19.21 16.08 38.89
N ILE A 111 19.63 17.33 38.66
CA ILE A 111 18.73 18.43 38.28
C ILE A 111 18.16 18.19 36.88
N VAL A 112 19.03 17.99 35.90
CA VAL A 112 18.62 17.81 34.49
C VAL A 112 17.73 16.57 34.34
N PHE A 113 18.16 15.42 34.88
CA PHE A 113 17.36 14.19 34.84
C PHE A 113 16.04 14.32 35.61
N GLY A 114 16.01 15.01 36.76
CA GLY A 114 14.78 15.22 37.51
C GLY A 114 13.77 16.03 36.70
N LYS A 115 14.18 17.13 36.07
CA LYS A 115 13.30 17.96 35.23
C LYS A 115 12.85 17.22 33.96
N PHE A 116 13.75 16.47 33.33
CA PHE A 116 13.40 15.64 32.18
C PHE A 116 12.40 14.52 32.56
N MET A 117 12.58 13.83 33.69
CA MET A 117 11.62 12.83 34.19
C MET A 117 10.23 13.43 34.44
N ALA A 118 10.15 14.66 34.93
CA ALA A 118 8.87 15.35 35.05
C ALA A 118 8.17 15.52 33.70
N MET A 119 8.94 15.89 32.67
CA MET A 119 8.42 16.00 31.30
C MET A 119 7.97 14.65 30.74
N MET A 120 8.76 13.57 30.94
CA MET A 120 8.37 12.24 30.51
C MET A 120 7.02 11.80 31.10
N VAL A 121 6.79 12.07 32.41
CA VAL A 121 5.50 11.78 33.06
C VAL A 121 4.38 12.63 32.48
N TYR A 122 4.63 13.91 32.21
CA TYR A 122 3.63 14.76 31.57
C TYR A 122 3.31 14.30 30.15
N CYS A 123 4.31 13.89 29.38
CA CYS A 123 4.11 13.29 28.05
C CYS A 123 3.28 12.01 28.12
N LEU A 124 3.46 11.17 29.15
CA LEU A 124 2.59 10.00 29.38
C LEU A 124 1.13 10.40 29.63
N LEU A 125 0.88 11.53 30.28
CA LEU A 125 -0.49 12.03 30.46
C LEU A 125 -1.10 12.53 29.14
N LEU A 126 -0.30 13.19 28.28
CA LEU A 126 -0.73 13.53 26.93
C LEU A 126 -1.10 12.27 26.14
N ILE A 127 -0.27 11.22 26.20
CA ILE A 127 -0.59 9.90 25.61
C ILE A 127 -1.83 9.27 26.24
N GLY A 128 -2.02 9.44 27.55
CA GLY A 128 -3.21 8.95 28.28
C GLY A 128 -4.53 9.49 27.73
N VAL A 129 -4.54 10.70 27.15
CA VAL A 129 -5.72 11.25 26.48
C VAL A 129 -6.17 10.37 25.31
N PHE A 130 -5.23 9.79 24.55
CA PHE A 130 -5.54 8.85 23.47
C PHE A 130 -6.23 7.57 23.98
N GLY A 131 -6.01 7.20 25.24
CA GLY A 131 -6.66 6.06 25.86
C GLY A 131 -8.19 6.12 25.80
N LEU A 132 -8.78 7.32 25.87
CA LEU A 132 -10.23 7.51 25.72
C LEU A 132 -10.71 7.12 24.32
N PHE A 133 -9.95 7.46 23.29
CA PHE A 133 -10.26 7.13 21.90
C PHE A 133 -10.02 5.65 21.60
N ILE A 134 -8.99 5.04 22.22
CA ILE A 134 -8.76 3.59 22.14
C ILE A 134 -9.94 2.82 22.75
N ILE A 135 -10.42 3.22 23.92
CA ILE A 135 -11.61 2.60 24.55
C ILE A 135 -12.82 2.72 23.62
N SER A 136 -13.04 3.89 23.03
CA SER A 136 -14.10 4.10 22.05
C SER A 136 -13.90 3.19 20.82
N GLY A 137 -12.68 3.09 20.29
CA GLY A 137 -12.35 2.22 19.16
C GLY A 137 -12.62 0.73 19.44
N ILE A 138 -12.21 0.23 20.61
CA ILE A 138 -12.45 -1.16 21.05
C ILE A 138 -13.96 -1.47 21.14
N ILE A 139 -14.77 -0.51 21.58
CA ILE A 139 -16.22 -0.67 21.68
C ILE A 139 -16.88 -0.67 20.30
N THR A 140 -16.39 0.18 19.39
CA THR A 140 -17.04 0.45 18.10
C THR A 140 -16.54 -0.42 16.97
N ILE A 141 -15.30 -0.94 17.03
CA ILE A 141 -14.67 -1.75 15.98
C ILE A 141 -14.43 -3.16 16.51
N PRO A 142 -15.13 -4.18 15.99
CA PRO A 142 -14.79 -5.58 16.28
C PRO A 142 -13.38 -5.90 15.85
N HIS A 143 -12.66 -6.68 16.64
CA HIS A 143 -11.26 -7.05 16.38
C HIS A 143 -10.31 -5.86 16.18
N PHE A 144 -10.53 -4.80 16.95
CA PHE A 144 -9.68 -3.61 16.95
C PHE A 144 -8.20 -3.97 17.07
N ASP A 145 -7.35 -3.46 16.17
CA ASP A 145 -5.91 -3.72 16.17
C ASP A 145 -5.20 -2.84 17.21
N LEU A 146 -5.29 -3.28 18.47
CA LEU A 146 -4.68 -2.57 19.61
C LEU A 146 -3.16 -2.46 19.48
N VAL A 147 -2.50 -3.49 18.93
CA VAL A 147 -1.03 -3.53 18.84
C VAL A 147 -0.51 -2.47 17.88
N LEU A 148 -1.20 -2.28 16.75
CA LEU A 148 -0.92 -1.21 15.79
C LEU A 148 -1.01 0.17 16.46
N VAL A 149 -2.11 0.43 17.18
CA VAL A 149 -2.32 1.75 17.82
C VAL A 149 -1.31 2.00 18.93
N LEU A 150 -0.97 0.97 19.73
CA LEU A 150 0.06 1.09 20.76
C LEU A 150 1.45 1.34 20.18
N SER A 151 1.79 0.75 19.04
CA SER A 151 3.08 1.05 18.35
C SER A 151 3.15 2.53 17.92
N GLY A 152 2.04 3.07 17.40
CA GLY A 152 1.94 4.48 17.03
C GLY A 152 2.05 5.42 18.24
N LEU A 153 1.37 5.09 19.34
CA LEU A 153 1.48 5.86 20.60
C LEU A 153 2.89 5.81 21.17
N PHE A 154 3.57 4.67 21.04
CA PHE A 154 4.98 4.55 21.45
C PHE A 154 5.86 5.48 20.62
N GLY A 155 5.65 5.57 19.30
CA GLY A 155 6.35 6.51 18.41
C GLY A 155 6.12 7.98 18.82
N ILE A 156 4.88 8.35 19.04
CA ILE A 156 4.52 9.71 19.53
C ILE A 156 5.18 9.99 20.88
N TYR A 157 5.18 9.02 21.80
CA TYR A 157 5.82 9.18 23.11
C TYR A 157 7.34 9.43 22.98
N LEU A 158 8.04 8.66 22.15
CA LEU A 158 9.48 8.85 21.90
C LEU A 158 9.76 10.24 21.32
N LEU A 159 8.95 10.69 20.36
CA LEU A 159 9.05 12.02 19.78
C LEU A 159 8.83 13.12 20.83
N LEU A 160 7.81 13.00 21.69
CA LEU A 160 7.54 13.94 22.78
C LEU A 160 8.70 14.00 23.77
N CYS A 161 9.31 12.87 24.11
CA CYS A 161 10.49 12.80 24.96
C CYS A 161 11.69 13.51 24.31
N ALA A 162 11.93 13.29 23.02
CA ALA A 162 12.99 13.96 22.28
C ALA A 162 12.75 15.48 22.21
N TYR A 163 11.55 15.92 21.88
CA TYR A 163 11.18 17.34 21.91
C TYR A 163 11.34 17.95 23.29
N SER A 164 10.99 17.21 24.35
CA SER A 164 11.19 17.68 25.73
C SER A 164 12.67 17.84 26.09
N ALA A 165 13.55 16.96 25.61
CA ALA A 165 14.99 17.09 25.81
C ALA A 165 15.57 18.31 25.09
N ILE A 166 15.12 18.55 23.85
CA ILE A 166 15.50 19.76 23.06
C ILE A 166 15.00 21.02 23.78
N GLY A 167 13.74 21.08 24.18
CA GLY A 167 13.15 22.21 24.86
C GLY A 167 13.81 22.50 26.21
N LEU A 168 14.20 21.47 26.97
CA LEU A 168 14.99 21.61 28.20
C LEU A 168 16.35 22.25 27.91
N PHE A 169 17.06 21.82 26.85
CA PHE A 169 18.33 22.42 26.45
C PHE A 169 18.16 23.90 26.08
N MET A 170 17.14 24.23 25.27
CA MET A 170 16.88 25.63 24.91
C MET A 170 16.56 26.49 26.13
N SER A 171 15.85 25.94 27.10
CA SER A 171 15.59 26.60 28.38
C SER A 171 16.87 26.80 29.23
N CYS A 172 17.95 26.02 28.98
CA CYS A 172 19.25 26.21 29.65
C CYS A 172 20.07 27.33 29.01
N LEU A 173 19.75 27.79 27.80
CA LEU A 173 20.56 28.80 27.07
C LEU A 173 20.21 30.24 27.45
N THR A 174 19.02 30.49 27.96
CA THR A 174 18.50 31.84 28.25
C THR A 174 17.75 31.91 29.57
N SER A 175 17.76 33.09 30.21
CA SER A 175 16.93 33.38 31.38
C SER A 175 15.51 33.87 31.03
N TYR A 176 15.22 34.15 29.75
CA TYR A 176 13.92 34.63 29.31
C TYR A 176 13.06 33.47 28.77
N GLN A 177 11.93 33.20 29.42
CA GLN A 177 11.05 32.07 29.08
C GLN A 177 10.53 32.17 27.63
N VAL A 178 10.12 33.37 27.20
CA VAL A 178 9.61 33.60 25.84
C VAL A 178 10.69 33.34 24.79
N VAL A 179 11.92 33.76 25.04
CA VAL A 179 13.05 33.49 24.14
C VAL A 179 13.34 31.99 24.05
N ALA A 180 13.28 31.27 25.19
CA ALA A 180 13.41 29.82 25.20
C ALA A 180 12.32 29.13 24.34
N ALA A 181 11.06 29.57 24.46
CA ALA A 181 9.97 29.02 23.67
C ALA A 181 10.15 29.26 22.17
N ILE A 182 10.46 30.51 21.79
CA ILE A 182 10.67 30.87 20.36
C ILE A 182 11.88 30.10 19.80
N SER A 183 12.96 30.01 20.51
CA SER A 183 14.16 29.28 20.09
C SER A 183 13.86 27.76 19.91
N THR A 184 13.08 27.18 20.82
CA THR A 184 12.63 25.78 20.72
C THR A 184 11.76 25.59 19.47
N PHE A 185 10.82 26.51 19.23
CA PHE A 185 9.97 26.48 18.05
C PHE A 185 10.77 26.58 16.74
N VAL A 186 11.75 27.49 16.68
CA VAL A 186 12.62 27.64 15.49
C VAL A 186 13.40 26.34 15.21
N ILE A 187 13.95 25.70 16.25
CA ILE A 187 14.63 24.41 16.07
C ILE A 187 13.68 23.34 15.59
N PHE A 188 12.46 23.25 16.14
CA PHE A 188 11.50 22.26 15.67
C PHE A 188 11.05 22.52 14.23
N ALA A 189 10.82 23.78 13.85
CA ALA A 189 10.55 24.16 12.50
C ALA A 189 11.71 23.77 11.55
N PHE A 190 12.94 24.05 11.95
CA PHE A 190 14.11 23.63 11.19
C PHE A 190 14.18 22.09 11.02
N LEU A 191 14.01 21.34 12.10
CA LEU A 191 14.04 19.86 12.07
C LEU A 191 12.87 19.26 11.26
N ALA A 192 11.72 19.94 11.21
CA ALA A 192 10.59 19.53 10.38
C ALA A 192 10.87 19.71 8.88
N TYR A 193 11.57 20.79 8.51
CA TYR A 193 11.84 21.12 7.10
C TYR A 193 13.23 20.65 6.64
N VAL A 194 14.15 20.27 7.52
CA VAL A 194 15.52 19.89 7.15
C VAL A 194 15.54 18.72 6.15
N GLY A 195 14.59 17.79 6.26
CA GLY A 195 14.47 16.65 5.36
C GLY A 195 14.14 17.00 3.91
N THR A 196 13.70 18.22 3.62
CA THR A 196 13.38 18.70 2.26
C THR A 196 14.44 19.64 1.68
N LEU A 197 15.47 19.99 2.47
CA LEU A 197 16.49 20.94 2.04
C LEU A 197 17.64 20.25 1.31
N TRP A 198 18.17 20.91 0.25
CA TRP A 198 19.36 20.48 -0.51
C TRP A 198 19.28 19.04 -1.06
N GLN A 199 18.15 18.65 -1.58
CA GLN A 199 17.89 17.30 -2.11
C GLN A 199 18.72 16.97 -3.37
N ASP A 200 19.23 17.98 -4.08
CA ASP A 200 20.07 17.82 -5.27
C ASP A 200 21.45 17.19 -4.96
N VAL A 201 21.98 17.39 -3.74
CA VAL A 201 23.29 16.89 -3.33
C VAL A 201 23.11 15.57 -2.59
N SER A 202 23.52 14.44 -3.19
CA SER A 202 23.28 13.10 -2.67
C SER A 202 23.68 12.89 -1.21
N PHE A 203 24.89 13.31 -0.82
CA PHE A 203 25.35 13.20 0.57
C PHE A 203 24.51 14.04 1.54
N VAL A 204 24.13 15.27 1.13
CA VAL A 204 23.33 16.16 1.98
C VAL A 204 21.91 15.65 2.10
N ARG A 205 21.33 15.16 1.01
CA ARG A 205 19.99 14.52 0.99
C ARG A 205 19.92 13.38 1.98
N ASP A 206 20.87 12.43 1.93
CA ASP A 206 20.89 11.26 2.81
C ASP A 206 21.08 11.67 4.28
N LEU A 207 21.87 12.71 4.51
CA LEU A 207 22.08 13.27 5.84
C LEU A 207 20.81 13.97 6.37
N THR A 208 20.19 14.85 5.58
CA THR A 208 18.99 15.60 5.97
C THR A 208 17.78 14.69 6.17
N HIS A 209 17.59 13.69 5.32
CA HIS A 209 16.57 12.64 5.51
C HIS A 209 16.78 11.90 6.84
N SER A 210 18.02 11.61 7.20
CA SER A 210 18.34 10.95 8.48
C SER A 210 17.99 11.79 9.72
N PHE A 211 17.87 13.11 9.61
CA PHE A 211 17.47 14.01 10.70
C PHE A 211 15.95 14.20 10.83
N SER A 212 15.14 13.67 9.92
CA SER A 212 13.68 13.74 10.02
C SER A 212 13.16 12.96 11.23
N MET A 213 12.71 13.69 12.26
CA MET A 213 12.13 13.08 13.47
C MET A 213 10.68 12.63 13.25
N THR A 214 9.93 13.39 12.46
CA THR A 214 8.53 13.11 12.16
C THR A 214 8.37 11.85 11.30
N GLY A 215 9.16 11.69 10.24
CA GLY A 215 9.11 10.50 9.39
C GLY A 215 9.40 9.20 10.15
N ARG A 216 10.30 9.24 11.15
CA ARG A 216 10.54 8.06 12.01
C ARG A 216 9.38 7.77 12.95
N ALA A 217 8.69 8.78 13.45
CA ALA A 217 7.48 8.60 14.22
C ALA A 217 6.33 8.06 13.35
N GLU A 218 6.22 8.50 12.10
CA GLU A 218 5.26 7.98 11.12
C GLU A 218 5.46 6.49 10.84
N THR A 219 6.71 6.02 10.73
CA THR A 219 7.02 4.59 10.58
C THR A 219 6.45 3.77 11.75
N LEU A 220 6.62 4.26 12.98
CA LEU A 220 6.06 3.63 14.19
C LEU A 220 4.52 3.70 14.23
N ILE A 221 3.93 4.81 13.77
CA ILE A 221 2.47 4.98 13.63
C ILE A 221 1.91 4.01 12.59
N GLY A 222 2.62 3.79 11.50
CA GLY A 222 2.28 2.78 10.49
C GLY A 222 2.41 1.32 10.99
N GLY A 223 2.87 1.12 12.22
CA GLY A 223 2.98 -0.20 12.84
C GLY A 223 4.34 -0.87 12.68
N LEU A 224 5.33 -0.23 12.08
CA LEU A 224 6.69 -0.78 11.96
C LEU A 224 7.58 -0.25 13.08
N VAL A 225 7.92 -1.10 14.03
CA VAL A 225 8.86 -0.79 15.12
C VAL A 225 10.25 -1.30 14.73
N THR A 226 11.22 -0.40 14.57
CA THR A 226 12.60 -0.76 14.29
C THR A 226 13.54 -0.37 15.43
N THR A 227 14.56 -1.17 15.69
CA THR A 227 15.60 -0.82 16.67
C THR A 227 16.35 0.45 16.25
N LYS A 228 16.48 0.70 14.95
CA LYS A 228 17.09 1.89 14.38
C LYS A 228 16.34 3.17 14.80
N ASP A 229 15.01 3.17 14.70
CA ASP A 229 14.18 4.34 15.01
C ASP A 229 14.13 4.61 16.52
N VAL A 230 14.00 3.56 17.33
CA VAL A 230 14.04 3.68 18.79
C VAL A 230 15.42 4.21 19.25
N ALA A 231 16.51 3.66 18.73
CA ALA A 231 17.86 4.10 19.04
C ALA A 231 18.13 5.55 18.61
N TYR A 232 17.55 5.98 17.49
CA TYR A 232 17.63 7.37 17.03
C TYR A 232 17.03 8.32 18.06
N PHE A 233 15.79 8.09 18.53
CA PHE A 233 15.19 8.92 19.57
C PHE A 233 16.00 8.90 20.87
N ALA A 234 16.51 7.74 21.27
CA ALA A 234 17.40 7.62 22.44
C ALA A 234 18.69 8.43 22.26
N ALA A 235 19.31 8.43 21.08
CA ALA A 235 20.50 9.23 20.77
C ALA A 235 20.25 10.73 20.81
N ILE A 236 19.10 11.20 20.29
CA ILE A 236 18.67 12.61 20.38
C ILE A 236 18.46 13.02 21.84
N ILE A 237 17.76 12.21 22.62
CA ILE A 237 17.54 12.47 24.05
C ILE A 237 18.90 12.54 24.78
N PHE A 238 19.78 11.57 24.55
CA PHE A 238 21.14 11.56 25.11
C PHE A 238 21.94 12.80 24.73
N LEU A 239 21.91 13.20 23.47
CA LEU A 239 22.57 14.40 22.96
C LEU A 239 22.13 15.65 23.73
N PHE A 240 20.84 15.95 23.73
CA PHE A 240 20.34 17.20 24.30
C PHE A 240 20.37 17.23 25.82
N LEU A 241 20.21 16.12 26.52
CA LEU A 241 20.45 16.03 27.97
C LEU A 241 21.95 16.22 28.29
N GLY A 242 22.86 15.62 27.50
CA GLY A 242 24.28 15.80 27.63
C GLY A 242 24.71 17.27 27.45
N LEU A 243 24.19 17.90 26.39
CA LEU A 243 24.44 19.34 26.11
C LEU A 243 23.91 20.21 27.26
N SER A 244 22.72 19.90 27.80
CA SER A 244 22.14 20.62 28.96
C SER A 244 23.01 20.51 30.20
N ILE A 245 23.52 19.33 30.52
CA ILE A 245 24.39 19.08 31.66
C ILE A 245 25.71 19.89 31.49
N ILE A 246 26.34 19.84 30.31
CA ILE A 246 27.58 20.56 30.02
C ILE A 246 27.36 22.06 30.13
N LYS A 247 26.25 22.58 29.56
CA LYS A 247 25.93 24.02 29.65
C LYS A 247 25.84 24.51 31.09
N ILE A 248 25.09 23.82 31.94
CA ILE A 248 24.91 24.17 33.34
C ILE A 248 26.26 24.02 34.11
N GLN A 249 27.05 22.97 33.81
CA GLN A 249 28.35 22.77 34.41
C GLN A 249 29.34 23.86 34.00
N SER A 250 29.39 24.26 32.73
CA SER A 250 30.29 25.28 32.22
C SER A 250 30.01 26.67 32.81
N THR A 251 28.75 26.94 33.22
CA THR A 251 28.39 28.19 33.91
C THR A 251 28.82 28.17 35.37
N ARG A 252 29.00 26.98 35.96
CA ARG A 252 29.43 26.80 37.37
C ARG A 252 30.95 26.66 37.53
N GLU A 253 31.63 26.05 36.55
CA GLU A 253 33.07 25.76 36.60
C GLU A 253 33.86 26.81 35.83
N SER A 254 34.83 27.46 36.47
CA SER A 254 35.80 28.36 35.77
C SER A 254 36.91 27.49 35.18
N LYS A 255 36.70 26.94 33.98
CA LYS A 255 37.70 26.14 33.24
C LYS A 255 38.02 26.77 31.90
N PRO A 256 39.24 26.55 31.37
CA PRO A 256 39.62 27.02 30.02
C PRO A 256 38.61 26.57 28.98
N PHE A 257 38.34 27.39 27.96
CA PHE A 257 37.30 27.20 26.97
C PHE A 257 37.36 25.86 26.20
N TYR A 258 38.55 25.31 26.01
CA TYR A 258 38.76 24.02 25.31
C TYR A 258 38.22 22.83 26.11
N VAL A 259 38.09 22.91 27.45
CA VAL A 259 37.56 21.81 28.27
C VAL A 259 36.05 21.62 28.05
N PRO A 260 35.20 22.65 28.17
CA PRO A 260 33.79 22.49 27.81
C PRO A 260 33.61 22.18 26.32
N LEU A 261 34.39 22.75 25.42
CA LEU A 261 34.35 22.45 23.99
C LEU A 261 34.59 20.96 23.72
N ALA A 262 35.65 20.38 24.31
CA ALA A 262 35.92 18.94 24.17
C ALA A 262 34.78 18.07 24.69
N ARG A 263 34.10 18.45 25.79
CA ARG A 263 32.91 17.75 26.30
C ARG A 263 31.74 17.85 25.33
N TYR A 264 31.48 19.00 24.72
CA TYR A 264 30.45 19.17 23.69
C TYR A 264 30.74 18.28 22.48
N VAL A 265 31.96 18.34 21.96
CA VAL A 265 32.40 17.51 20.83
C VAL A 265 32.23 16.03 21.16
N PHE A 266 32.65 15.60 22.35
CA PHE A 266 32.50 14.21 22.77
C PHE A 266 31.04 13.73 22.77
N VAL A 267 30.12 14.53 23.32
CA VAL A 267 28.67 14.13 23.35
C VAL A 267 28.09 14.07 21.95
N VAL A 268 28.44 15.03 21.08
CA VAL A 268 28.01 15.02 19.68
C VAL A 268 28.52 13.77 18.95
N VAL A 269 29.85 13.54 19.03
CA VAL A 269 30.49 12.38 18.39
C VAL A 269 29.92 11.07 18.92
N ALA A 270 29.72 10.94 20.24
CA ALA A 270 29.11 9.76 20.84
C ALA A 270 27.67 9.52 20.32
N SER A 271 26.86 10.59 20.22
CA SER A 271 25.49 10.49 19.70
C SER A 271 25.45 10.07 18.22
N VAL A 272 26.33 10.65 17.39
CA VAL A 272 26.49 10.29 15.98
C VAL A 272 26.95 8.82 15.86
N ALA A 273 27.93 8.42 16.68
CA ALA A 273 28.43 7.04 16.69
C ALA A 273 27.32 6.03 17.05
N ILE A 274 26.48 6.33 18.05
CA ILE A 274 25.32 5.50 18.41
C ILE A 274 24.39 5.39 17.20
N GLY A 275 24.02 6.51 16.57
CA GLY A 275 23.15 6.52 15.40
C GLY A 275 23.72 5.73 14.22
N TYR A 276 25.01 5.88 13.95
CA TYR A 276 25.70 5.17 12.89
C TYR A 276 25.75 3.65 13.12
N LEU A 277 26.16 3.22 14.32
CA LEU A 277 26.25 1.80 14.66
C LEU A 277 24.88 1.11 14.59
N THR A 278 23.84 1.74 15.16
CA THR A 278 22.49 1.20 15.17
C THR A 278 21.81 1.20 13.80
N SER A 279 22.33 1.93 12.83
CA SER A 279 21.85 1.95 11.45
C SER A 279 22.47 0.86 10.56
N ARG A 280 23.43 0.08 11.07
CA ARG A 280 24.06 -0.99 10.29
C ARG A 280 23.13 -2.19 10.15
N PRO A 281 23.02 -2.85 8.97
CA PRO A 281 22.08 -3.93 8.71
C PRO A 281 22.10 -5.05 9.74
N GLY A 282 23.28 -5.40 10.28
CA GLY A 282 23.43 -6.48 11.29
C GLY A 282 22.87 -6.14 12.68
N PHE A 283 22.52 -4.87 12.97
CA PHE A 283 21.98 -4.42 14.26
C PHE A 283 20.50 -3.99 14.17
N ILE A 284 19.91 -4.05 12.98
CA ILE A 284 18.52 -3.63 12.78
C ILE A 284 17.61 -4.81 13.05
N GLY A 285 16.91 -4.79 14.18
CA GLY A 285 15.73 -5.60 14.44
C GLY A 285 14.47 -4.83 14.07
N TYR A 286 13.44 -5.54 13.66
CA TYR A 286 12.14 -4.92 13.33
C TYR A 286 10.99 -5.82 13.80
N TYR A 287 9.91 -5.16 14.16
CA TYR A 287 8.66 -5.81 14.56
C TYR A 287 7.51 -5.12 13.83
N ASP A 288 6.76 -5.90 13.07
CA ASP A 288 5.53 -5.42 12.43
C ASP A 288 4.35 -5.63 13.38
N ALA A 289 3.83 -4.53 13.87
CA ALA A 289 2.73 -4.48 14.83
C ALA A 289 1.35 -4.59 14.16
N SER A 290 1.26 -4.47 12.82
CA SER A 290 -0.01 -4.60 12.11
C SER A 290 -0.53 -6.05 12.13
N ALA A 291 -1.85 -6.23 12.28
CA ALA A 291 -2.49 -7.54 12.30
C ALA A 291 -2.30 -8.31 10.97
N THR A 292 -2.26 -7.60 9.86
CA THR A 292 -2.08 -8.17 8.50
C THR A 292 -0.63 -8.25 8.06
N LYS A 293 0.33 -7.83 8.89
CA LYS A 293 1.77 -7.75 8.54
C LYS A 293 2.03 -6.90 7.30
N SER A 294 1.32 -5.77 7.19
CA SER A 294 1.38 -4.89 6.02
C SER A 294 2.74 -4.24 5.77
N ASN A 295 3.58 -4.12 6.79
CA ASN A 295 4.92 -3.54 6.69
C ASN A 295 6.04 -4.56 6.40
N THR A 296 5.69 -5.84 6.25
CA THR A 296 6.65 -6.92 6.03
C THR A 296 6.26 -7.66 4.76
N ILE A 297 7.20 -7.95 3.88
CA ILE A 297 6.94 -8.78 2.69
C ILE A 297 6.50 -10.18 3.09
N THR A 298 5.66 -10.81 2.26
CA THR A 298 5.13 -12.16 2.52
C THR A 298 6.23 -13.21 2.59
N GLU A 299 5.94 -14.32 3.22
CA GLU A 299 6.89 -15.44 3.34
C GLU A 299 7.36 -15.94 1.95
N ASN A 300 6.44 -15.98 0.98
CA ASN A 300 6.79 -16.37 -0.40
C ASN A 300 7.80 -15.42 -1.02
N MET A 301 7.64 -14.11 -0.81
CA MET A 301 8.60 -13.11 -1.29
C MET A 301 9.94 -13.20 -0.54
N GLN A 302 9.92 -13.44 0.77
CA GLN A 302 11.15 -13.66 1.55
C GLN A 302 11.91 -14.87 1.05
N HIS A 303 11.23 -15.98 0.77
CA HIS A 303 11.83 -17.20 0.17
C HIS A 303 12.45 -16.90 -1.19
N LEU A 304 11.72 -16.19 -2.06
CA LEU A 304 12.23 -15.80 -3.38
C LEU A 304 13.53 -14.97 -3.26
N LEU A 305 13.55 -13.96 -2.38
CA LEU A 305 14.75 -13.15 -2.16
C LEU A 305 15.91 -13.99 -1.61
N LYS A 306 15.63 -14.94 -0.73
CA LYS A 306 16.66 -15.85 -0.22
C LYS A 306 17.24 -16.76 -1.32
N GLU A 307 16.42 -17.22 -2.26
CA GLU A 307 16.85 -18.01 -3.42
C GLU A 307 17.78 -17.24 -4.35
N THR A 308 17.73 -15.90 -4.38
CA THR A 308 18.69 -15.08 -5.15
C THR A 308 20.10 -15.11 -4.57
N GLY A 309 20.33 -15.64 -3.36
CA GLY A 309 21.65 -15.71 -2.71
C GLY A 309 22.26 -14.32 -2.49
N ASP A 310 23.60 -14.26 -2.56
CA ASP A 310 24.35 -13.01 -2.29
C ASP A 310 24.60 -12.14 -3.54
N ASP A 311 24.16 -12.59 -4.72
CA ASP A 311 24.35 -11.81 -5.95
C ASP A 311 23.48 -10.53 -5.92
N PRO A 312 24.01 -9.38 -6.36
CA PRO A 312 23.29 -8.12 -6.33
C PRO A 312 22.13 -8.11 -7.34
N ILE A 313 21.07 -7.39 -6.99
CA ILE A 313 20.00 -7.00 -7.91
C ILE A 313 20.20 -5.50 -8.18
N GLU A 314 20.44 -5.15 -9.45
CA GLU A 314 20.55 -3.76 -9.88
C GLU A 314 19.18 -3.29 -10.36
N VAL A 315 18.70 -2.19 -9.81
CA VAL A 315 17.42 -1.57 -10.17
C VAL A 315 17.72 -0.20 -10.78
N THR A 316 17.49 -0.05 -12.08
CA THR A 316 17.66 1.23 -12.77
C THR A 316 16.31 1.83 -13.11
N GLU A 317 15.96 2.94 -12.48
CA GLU A 317 14.75 3.69 -12.80
C GLU A 317 15.01 4.65 -13.97
N TYR A 318 14.17 4.56 -15.00
CA TYR A 318 14.16 5.44 -16.15
C TYR A 318 12.94 6.34 -16.08
N ALA A 319 13.14 7.61 -15.77
CA ALA A 319 12.06 8.59 -15.62
C ALA A 319 12.06 9.60 -16.76
N ASN A 320 10.96 9.65 -17.51
CA ASN A 320 10.76 10.59 -18.61
C ASN A 320 10.14 11.89 -18.10
N PHE A 321 10.87 12.98 -18.19
CA PHE A 321 10.42 14.30 -17.72
C PHE A 321 9.23 14.86 -18.51
N LEU A 322 8.90 14.31 -19.67
CA LEU A 322 7.73 14.70 -20.46
C LEU A 322 6.48 13.89 -20.13
N ASP A 323 6.58 12.77 -19.42
CA ASP A 323 5.40 12.00 -19.00
C ASP A 323 4.52 12.84 -18.06
N SER A 324 3.32 13.16 -18.50
CA SER A 324 2.39 14.05 -17.75
C SER A 324 1.99 13.49 -16.39
N ARG A 325 2.08 12.16 -16.19
CA ARG A 325 1.71 11.48 -14.94
C ARG A 325 2.87 11.34 -13.97
N THR A 326 4.12 11.26 -14.49
CA THR A 326 5.29 10.86 -13.70
C THR A 326 6.48 11.81 -13.83
N PHE A 327 6.31 12.98 -14.45
CA PHE A 327 7.40 13.94 -14.66
C PHE A 327 8.12 14.34 -13.35
N TYR A 328 7.40 14.41 -12.22
CA TYR A 328 7.96 14.73 -10.92
C TYR A 328 8.97 13.67 -10.46
N ARG A 329 8.82 12.41 -10.89
CA ARG A 329 9.76 11.33 -10.60
C ARG A 329 11.13 11.54 -11.26
N ALA A 330 11.20 12.35 -12.30
CA ALA A 330 12.47 12.74 -12.92
C ALA A 330 13.21 13.82 -12.12
N SER A 331 13.17 13.71 -10.77
CA SER A 331 13.82 14.60 -9.82
C SER A 331 14.62 13.84 -8.77
N PRO A 332 15.82 14.33 -8.38
CA PRO A 332 16.55 13.76 -7.26
C PRO A 332 15.81 13.78 -5.92
N GLU A 333 14.83 14.66 -5.75
CA GLU A 333 14.01 14.79 -4.54
C GLU A 333 13.20 13.53 -4.26
N GLU A 334 12.73 12.85 -5.31
CA GLU A 334 11.87 11.66 -5.22
C GLU A 334 12.63 10.37 -4.85
N ARG A 335 13.97 10.36 -4.92
CA ARG A 335 14.80 9.17 -4.67
C ARG A 335 14.61 8.59 -3.26
N ASN A 336 14.37 9.44 -2.26
CA ASN A 336 14.14 8.98 -0.90
C ASN A 336 12.84 8.19 -0.78
N GLU A 337 11.79 8.62 -1.48
CA GLU A 337 10.51 7.89 -1.53
C GLU A 337 10.67 6.50 -2.17
N ASP A 338 11.49 6.38 -3.21
CA ASP A 338 11.79 5.09 -3.83
C ASP A 338 12.55 4.17 -2.88
N VAL A 339 13.55 4.69 -2.18
CA VAL A 339 14.29 3.92 -1.16
C VAL A 339 13.35 3.42 -0.07
N ASP A 340 12.40 4.24 0.37
CA ASP A 340 11.42 3.86 1.39
C ASP A 340 10.46 2.78 0.86
N ARG A 341 10.01 2.86 -0.41
CA ARG A 341 9.18 1.83 -1.06
C ARG A 341 9.89 0.49 -1.20
N TRP A 342 11.21 0.51 -1.43
CA TRP A 342 12.02 -0.70 -1.52
C TRP A 342 12.54 -1.19 -0.15
N ALA A 343 12.43 -0.40 0.91
CA ALA A 343 12.91 -0.75 2.24
C ALA A 343 12.40 -2.11 2.77
N PRO A 344 11.12 -2.52 2.54
CA PRO A 344 10.64 -3.85 2.92
C PRO A 344 11.46 -4.99 2.31
N TYR A 345 11.92 -4.84 1.07
CA TYR A 345 12.71 -5.84 0.33
C TYR A 345 14.19 -5.80 0.74
N VAL A 346 14.77 -4.60 0.87
CA VAL A 346 16.16 -4.39 1.28
C VAL A 346 16.44 -4.94 2.68
N ARG A 347 15.44 -5.02 3.56
CA ARG A 347 15.57 -5.68 4.87
C ARG A 347 15.90 -7.16 4.77
N PHE A 348 15.45 -7.85 3.73
CA PHE A 348 15.69 -9.27 3.51
C PHE A 348 16.83 -9.55 2.53
N LYS A 349 17.15 -8.56 1.69
CA LYS A 349 18.26 -8.61 0.73
C LYS A 349 18.94 -7.24 0.64
N SER A 350 20.01 -7.06 1.40
CA SER A 350 20.69 -5.76 1.54
C SER A 350 21.45 -5.28 0.30
N ASN A 351 21.76 -6.19 -0.66
CA ASN A 351 22.47 -5.88 -1.90
C ASN A 351 21.51 -5.70 -3.09
N ILE A 352 20.49 -4.86 -2.90
CA ILE A 352 19.70 -4.27 -3.96
C ILE A 352 20.24 -2.84 -4.16
N HIS A 353 20.74 -2.53 -5.38
CA HIS A 353 21.34 -1.25 -5.69
C HIS A 353 20.46 -0.45 -6.63
N PHE A 354 20.37 0.86 -6.41
CA PHE A 354 19.47 1.74 -7.15
C PHE A 354 20.24 2.73 -8.02
N HIS A 355 19.86 2.82 -9.27
CA HIS A 355 20.37 3.76 -10.27
C HIS A 355 19.21 4.56 -10.86
N TYR A 356 19.47 5.83 -11.21
CA TYR A 356 18.46 6.73 -11.73
C TYR A 356 18.93 7.38 -13.02
N VAL A 357 18.12 7.30 -14.05
CA VAL A 357 18.36 7.87 -15.37
C VAL A 357 17.19 8.79 -15.73
N TYR A 358 17.44 10.07 -15.73
CA TYR A 358 16.47 11.08 -16.12
C TYR A 358 16.66 11.44 -17.58
N TYR A 359 15.59 11.40 -18.34
CA TYR A 359 15.62 11.67 -19.78
C TYR A 359 14.34 12.35 -20.24
N TYR A 360 14.29 12.76 -21.48
CA TYR A 360 13.08 13.17 -22.15
C TYR A 360 12.99 12.53 -23.54
N ASP A 361 11.81 12.06 -23.89
CA ASP A 361 11.46 11.58 -25.22
C ASP A 361 9.95 11.68 -25.41
N SER A 362 9.48 11.49 -26.66
CA SER A 362 8.07 11.51 -26.99
C SER A 362 7.29 10.42 -26.25
N ILE A 363 6.10 10.76 -25.77
CA ILE A 363 5.17 9.86 -25.09
C ILE A 363 3.87 9.76 -25.89
N PRO A 364 3.07 8.71 -25.76
CA PRO A 364 1.76 8.59 -26.39
C PRO A 364 0.69 9.40 -25.63
N ASP A 365 0.85 10.74 -25.59
CA ASP A 365 -0.09 11.67 -24.94
C ASP A 365 -0.57 12.72 -25.95
N PRO A 366 -1.69 12.49 -26.67
CA PRO A 366 -2.23 13.43 -27.64
C PRO A 366 -2.60 14.80 -27.05
N TYR A 367 -2.99 14.84 -25.76
CA TYR A 367 -3.38 16.08 -25.09
C TYR A 367 -2.17 16.98 -24.86
N LEU A 368 -1.03 16.38 -24.48
CA LEU A 368 0.23 17.12 -24.34
C LEU A 368 0.60 17.82 -25.65
N TYR A 369 0.60 17.07 -26.77
CA TYR A 369 0.99 17.61 -28.07
C TYR A 369 -0.01 18.64 -28.62
N LYS A 370 -1.29 18.49 -28.32
CA LYS A 370 -2.30 19.50 -28.66
C LYS A 370 -2.09 20.81 -27.88
N ALA A 371 -1.68 20.71 -26.63
CA ALA A 371 -1.44 21.88 -25.76
C ALA A 371 -0.16 22.66 -26.12
N ILE A 372 0.81 22.02 -26.80
CA ILE A 372 2.14 22.58 -27.09
C ILE A 372 2.38 22.82 -28.60
N HIS A 373 1.33 23.10 -29.36
CA HIS A 373 1.39 23.25 -30.82
C HIS A 373 2.64 23.98 -31.31
N GLY A 374 3.44 23.33 -32.19
CA GLY A 374 4.64 23.90 -32.77
C GLY A 374 5.89 23.99 -31.88
N MET A 375 5.83 23.54 -30.65
CA MET A 375 6.96 23.54 -29.73
C MET A 375 7.80 22.27 -29.88
N SER A 376 9.15 22.40 -29.93
CA SER A 376 10.03 21.26 -29.91
C SER A 376 10.06 20.58 -28.53
N LEU A 377 10.39 19.27 -28.46
CA LEU A 377 10.54 18.56 -27.18
C LEU A 377 11.54 19.26 -26.26
N ARG A 378 12.65 19.80 -26.81
CA ARG A 378 13.66 20.52 -26.03
C ARG A 378 13.09 21.81 -25.43
N ALA A 379 12.37 22.61 -26.21
CA ALA A 379 11.73 23.82 -25.71
C ALA A 379 10.69 23.54 -24.62
N LEU A 380 9.97 22.40 -24.72
CA LEU A 380 9.05 21.95 -23.68
C LEU A 380 9.78 21.56 -22.39
N VAL A 381 10.91 20.85 -22.50
CA VAL A 381 11.76 20.49 -21.35
C VAL A 381 12.28 21.76 -20.67
N ASP A 382 12.82 22.72 -21.44
CA ASP A 382 13.34 23.98 -20.90
C ASP A 382 12.24 24.77 -20.16
N LYS A 383 11.04 24.85 -20.72
CA LYS A 383 9.88 25.49 -20.09
C LYS A 383 9.45 24.79 -18.80
N ARG A 384 9.35 23.46 -18.82
CA ARG A 384 8.95 22.66 -17.65
C ARG A 384 10.03 22.70 -16.56
N ALA A 385 11.30 22.59 -16.92
CA ALA A 385 12.43 22.67 -16.00
C ALA A 385 12.51 24.03 -15.30
N ALA A 386 12.29 25.15 -16.05
CA ALA A 386 12.20 26.47 -15.47
C ALA A 386 11.06 26.59 -14.46
N ALA A 387 9.87 26.04 -14.76
CA ALA A 387 8.73 26.03 -13.84
C ALA A 387 8.99 25.22 -12.57
N GLN A 388 9.75 24.12 -12.66
CA GLN A 388 10.12 23.25 -11.54
C GLN A 388 11.44 23.66 -10.88
N LYS A 389 12.09 24.75 -11.34
CA LYS A 389 13.41 25.22 -10.87
C LYS A 389 14.52 24.16 -10.98
N MET A 390 14.48 23.33 -12.01
CA MET A 390 15.43 22.25 -12.30
C MET A 390 16.40 22.65 -13.41
N ASP A 391 17.62 22.07 -13.41
CA ASP A 391 18.57 22.25 -14.51
C ASP A 391 18.20 21.34 -15.69
N PRO A 392 17.81 21.91 -16.86
CA PRO A 392 17.41 21.09 -18.01
C PRO A 392 18.53 20.22 -18.59
N ARG A 393 19.81 20.48 -18.22
CA ARG A 393 20.99 19.71 -18.67
C ARG A 393 21.10 18.34 -17.98
N MET A 394 20.39 18.14 -16.87
CA MET A 394 20.36 16.82 -16.17
C MET A 394 19.60 15.75 -16.95
N PHE A 395 18.80 16.11 -17.94
CA PHE A 395 18.00 15.18 -18.71
C PHE A 395 18.70 14.74 -19.99
N LEU A 396 18.86 13.43 -20.17
CA LEU A 396 19.36 12.86 -21.42
C LEU A 396 18.41 13.17 -22.59
N THR A 397 18.99 13.53 -23.72
CA THR A 397 18.22 13.75 -24.96
C THR A 397 17.72 12.43 -25.54
N PRO A 398 16.71 12.45 -26.45
CA PRO A 398 16.22 11.24 -27.12
C PRO A 398 17.33 10.44 -27.79
N ALA A 399 18.32 11.12 -28.40
CA ALA A 399 19.44 10.45 -29.04
C ALA A 399 20.39 9.78 -28.03
N GLN A 400 20.59 10.38 -26.86
CA GLN A 400 21.43 9.83 -25.81
C GLN A 400 20.81 8.63 -25.12
N ILE A 401 19.51 8.71 -24.74
CA ILE A 401 18.84 7.58 -24.08
C ILE A 401 18.73 6.38 -25.01
N ARG A 402 18.39 6.58 -26.31
CA ARG A 402 18.28 5.50 -27.29
C ARG A 402 19.60 4.81 -27.61
N LYS A 403 20.75 5.44 -27.34
CA LYS A 403 22.06 4.78 -27.39
C LYS A 403 22.32 3.84 -26.23
N GLN A 404 21.71 4.12 -25.07
CA GLN A 404 21.84 3.28 -23.86
C GLN A 404 20.80 2.17 -23.85
N ILE A 405 19.55 2.51 -24.13
CA ILE A 405 18.41 1.60 -24.07
C ILE A 405 17.27 2.12 -24.96
N ASP A 406 16.57 1.22 -25.64
CA ASP A 406 15.34 1.55 -26.36
C ASP A 406 14.12 1.36 -25.48
N LEU A 407 13.53 2.47 -25.03
CA LEU A 407 12.34 2.49 -24.18
C LEU A 407 11.02 2.73 -24.96
N ARG A 408 11.09 2.83 -26.30
CA ARG A 408 9.89 2.96 -27.16
C ARG A 408 8.91 1.79 -27.00
N PRO A 409 9.38 0.53 -26.88
CA PRO A 409 8.49 -0.59 -26.58
C PRO A 409 7.75 -0.44 -25.23
N GLU A 410 8.33 0.29 -24.26
CA GLU A 410 7.72 0.66 -22.99
C GLU A 410 7.00 2.02 -23.07
N GLN A 411 6.71 2.52 -24.28
CA GLN A 411 6.03 3.80 -24.55
C GLN A 411 6.76 5.02 -23.96
N ASN A 412 8.05 4.93 -23.71
CA ASN A 412 8.86 5.94 -23.03
C ASN A 412 8.26 6.41 -21.69
N ARG A 413 7.53 5.55 -20.99
CA ARG A 413 6.97 5.82 -19.67
C ARG A 413 8.01 5.57 -18.57
N LEU A 414 7.65 5.94 -17.33
CA LEU A 414 8.41 5.52 -16.14
C LEU A 414 8.48 3.99 -16.09
N VAL A 415 9.69 3.45 -15.99
CA VAL A 415 9.92 2.01 -15.87
C VAL A 415 11.21 1.74 -15.12
N MET A 416 11.22 0.68 -14.33
CA MET A 416 12.42 0.18 -13.68
C MET A 416 12.97 -1.03 -14.44
N LYS A 417 14.26 -1.03 -14.78
CA LYS A 417 14.96 -2.19 -15.31
C LYS A 417 15.63 -2.90 -14.14
N LEU A 418 15.34 -4.17 -13.96
CA LEU A 418 16.00 -5.04 -13.00
C LEU A 418 17.02 -5.88 -13.75
N ASP A 419 18.25 -5.92 -13.23
CA ASP A 419 19.33 -6.75 -13.75
C ASP A 419 19.81 -7.72 -12.64
N TYR A 420 19.91 -9.01 -13.00
CA TYR A 420 20.36 -10.07 -12.09
C TYR A 420 21.04 -11.19 -12.88
N LYS A 421 22.30 -11.51 -12.55
CA LYS A 421 23.11 -12.59 -13.21
C LYS A 421 23.10 -12.51 -14.73
N GLY A 422 23.21 -11.30 -15.29
CA GLY A 422 23.23 -11.09 -16.73
C GLY A 422 21.88 -11.18 -17.45
N LYS A 423 20.81 -11.48 -16.72
CA LYS A 423 19.44 -11.38 -17.23
C LYS A 423 18.82 -10.07 -16.78
N SER A 424 17.92 -9.53 -17.62
CA SER A 424 17.21 -8.29 -17.31
C SER A 424 15.72 -8.40 -17.61
N THR A 425 14.94 -7.61 -16.87
CA THR A 425 13.49 -7.48 -17.06
C THR A 425 13.02 -6.07 -16.71
N PHE A 426 11.85 -5.70 -17.22
CA PHE A 426 11.19 -4.45 -16.85
C PHE A 426 10.15 -4.69 -15.77
N LEU A 427 10.19 -3.84 -14.73
CA LEU A 427 9.15 -3.67 -13.73
C LEU A 427 8.45 -2.34 -14.02
N ARG A 428 7.14 -2.40 -14.23
CA ARG A 428 6.33 -1.29 -14.76
C ARG A 428 5.51 -0.62 -13.67
N VAL A 429 5.10 0.62 -13.93
CA VAL A 429 4.05 1.32 -13.19
C VAL A 429 2.72 1.22 -13.95
N PHE A 430 1.59 1.37 -13.26
CA PHE A 430 0.27 1.03 -13.78
C PHE A 430 -0.68 2.24 -13.84
N ASP A 431 -1.77 2.10 -14.61
CA ASP A 431 -2.79 3.15 -14.78
C ASP A 431 -3.95 3.02 -13.77
N ASP A 432 -3.71 2.38 -12.63
CA ASP A 432 -4.65 2.24 -11.53
C ASP A 432 -4.37 3.21 -10.36
N ASN A 433 -5.16 3.12 -9.29
CA ASN A 433 -5.03 4.00 -8.12
C ASN A 433 -3.77 3.70 -7.28
N GLU A 434 -3.23 2.49 -7.35
CA GLU A 434 -2.02 2.12 -6.64
C GLU A 434 -0.75 2.59 -7.37
N PHE A 435 -0.84 2.80 -8.68
CA PHE A 435 0.22 3.26 -9.57
C PHE A 435 1.52 2.44 -9.49
N TRP A 436 2.14 2.32 -8.32
CA TRP A 436 3.39 1.60 -8.09
C TRP A 436 3.20 0.08 -8.15
N PRO A 437 4.22 -0.69 -8.60
CA PRO A 437 4.12 -2.15 -8.60
C PRO A 437 3.98 -2.69 -7.17
N SER A 438 3.06 -3.62 -6.99
CA SER A 438 2.86 -4.32 -5.74
C SER A 438 3.90 -5.42 -5.55
N GLU A 439 3.84 -6.10 -4.42
CA GLU A 439 4.72 -7.22 -4.11
C GLU A 439 4.62 -8.36 -5.15
N THR A 440 3.44 -8.57 -5.73
CA THR A 440 3.20 -9.59 -6.77
C THR A 440 4.02 -9.31 -8.03
N GLU A 441 3.99 -8.08 -8.56
CA GLU A 441 4.70 -7.70 -9.78
C GLU A 441 6.22 -7.65 -9.55
N ILE A 442 6.66 -7.19 -8.36
CA ILE A 442 8.08 -7.22 -7.99
C ILE A 442 8.58 -8.66 -7.90
N ALA A 443 7.80 -9.55 -7.26
CA ALA A 443 8.12 -10.96 -7.17
C ALA A 443 8.18 -11.63 -8.55
N ALA A 444 7.20 -11.32 -9.42
CA ALA A 444 7.18 -11.82 -10.79
C ALA A 444 8.40 -11.34 -11.59
N ALA A 445 8.78 -10.07 -11.45
CA ALA A 445 9.96 -9.52 -12.13
C ALA A 445 11.27 -10.18 -11.68
N ILE A 446 11.45 -10.41 -10.38
CA ILE A 446 12.64 -11.09 -9.85
C ILE A 446 12.66 -12.56 -10.28
N LYS A 447 11.56 -13.29 -10.12
CA LYS A 447 11.47 -14.72 -10.42
C LYS A 447 11.66 -15.02 -11.89
N ARG A 448 11.16 -14.16 -12.82
CA ARG A 448 11.35 -14.33 -14.25
C ARG A 448 12.81 -14.26 -14.71
N MET A 449 13.69 -13.64 -13.92
CA MET A 449 15.13 -13.67 -14.20
C MET A 449 15.79 -14.97 -13.75
N MET A 450 15.13 -15.75 -12.90
CA MET A 450 15.69 -16.98 -12.31
C MET A 450 15.27 -18.24 -13.06
N ILE A 451 14.01 -18.33 -13.50
CA ILE A 451 13.42 -19.53 -14.12
C ILE A 451 12.87 -19.25 -15.52
N LYS A 452 12.60 -20.32 -16.28
CA LYS A 452 11.85 -20.23 -17.55
C LYS A 452 10.41 -19.84 -17.23
N LEU A 453 9.86 -18.90 -18.00
CA LEU A 453 8.48 -18.45 -17.82
C LEU A 453 7.48 -19.51 -18.26
N PRO A 454 6.36 -19.66 -17.57
CA PRO A 454 5.22 -20.42 -18.07
C PRO A 454 4.64 -19.71 -19.29
N LYS A 455 4.61 -20.40 -20.42
CA LYS A 455 4.11 -19.86 -21.69
C LYS A 455 2.63 -20.20 -21.84
N ILE A 456 1.81 -19.23 -22.24
CA ILE A 456 0.41 -19.38 -22.61
C ILE A 456 0.30 -19.16 -24.11
N ASP A 457 -0.14 -20.17 -24.84
CA ASP A 457 -0.34 -20.07 -26.28
C ASP A 457 -1.82 -19.93 -26.63
N PHE A 458 -2.14 -18.91 -27.43
CA PHE A 458 -3.47 -18.66 -27.95
C PHE A 458 -3.62 -19.28 -29.32
N LEU A 459 -4.64 -20.16 -29.50
CA LEU A 459 -4.94 -20.78 -30.77
C LEU A 459 -5.33 -19.72 -31.80
N THR A 460 -4.84 -19.89 -33.03
CA THR A 460 -5.17 -19.03 -34.16
C THR A 460 -5.43 -19.91 -35.43
N GLY A 461 -6.29 -19.42 -36.34
CA GLY A 461 -6.66 -20.09 -37.57
C GLY A 461 -8.19 -20.06 -37.81
N GLY A 462 -9.00 -20.13 -36.76
CA GLY A 462 -10.46 -20.10 -36.76
C GLY A 462 -11.11 -18.75 -36.48
N TYR A 463 -10.39 -17.65 -36.69
CA TYR A 463 -10.84 -16.28 -36.33
C TYR A 463 -11.16 -16.12 -34.83
N GLU A 464 -10.38 -16.72 -33.97
CA GLU A 464 -10.44 -16.61 -32.51
C GLU A 464 -10.21 -15.16 -32.05
N ARG A 465 -10.50 -14.90 -30.78
CA ARG A 465 -10.18 -13.62 -30.11
C ARG A 465 -8.68 -13.38 -30.18
N SER A 466 -8.29 -12.17 -30.60
CA SER A 466 -6.88 -11.82 -30.74
C SER A 466 -6.25 -11.41 -29.42
N MET A 467 -5.10 -12.00 -29.09
CA MET A 467 -4.31 -11.60 -27.92
C MET A 467 -3.65 -10.21 -28.05
N SER A 468 -3.57 -9.63 -29.24
CA SER A 468 -2.80 -8.40 -29.50
C SER A 468 -3.63 -7.19 -29.95
N LYS A 469 -4.91 -7.38 -30.28
CA LYS A 469 -5.77 -6.28 -30.76
C LYS A 469 -6.45 -5.57 -29.60
N ILE A 470 -6.70 -4.25 -29.82
CA ILE A 470 -7.36 -3.36 -28.83
C ILE A 470 -8.88 -3.27 -29.01
N ALA A 471 -9.47 -3.99 -29.96
CA ALA A 471 -10.92 -4.00 -30.14
C ALA A 471 -11.62 -4.56 -28.88
N ASP A 472 -12.87 -4.13 -28.67
CA ASP A 472 -13.61 -4.36 -27.42
C ASP A 472 -13.65 -5.83 -26.98
N ARG A 473 -13.84 -6.73 -27.95
CA ARG A 473 -13.99 -8.16 -27.69
C ARG A 473 -12.66 -8.95 -27.78
N ASP A 474 -11.54 -8.28 -28.05
CA ASP A 474 -10.19 -8.89 -28.08
C ASP A 474 -9.51 -8.85 -26.69
N TYR A 475 -8.30 -9.42 -26.56
CA TYR A 475 -7.68 -9.74 -25.25
C TYR A 475 -6.38 -9.01 -24.95
N GLN A 476 -6.04 -7.92 -25.66
CA GLN A 476 -4.78 -7.21 -25.41
C GLN A 476 -4.63 -6.76 -23.95
N THR A 477 -5.74 -6.36 -23.31
CA THR A 477 -5.72 -5.92 -21.90
C THR A 477 -5.28 -7.05 -20.98
N LEU A 478 -5.83 -8.25 -21.17
CA LEU A 478 -5.47 -9.42 -20.38
C LEU A 478 -4.02 -9.89 -20.66
N THR A 479 -3.58 -9.85 -21.91
CA THR A 479 -2.35 -10.52 -22.33
C THR A 479 -1.12 -9.64 -22.22
N SER A 480 -1.12 -8.47 -22.91
CA SER A 480 0.08 -7.71 -23.23
C SER A 480 0.00 -6.20 -22.93
N ARG A 481 -1.10 -5.70 -22.35
CA ARG A 481 -1.21 -4.30 -21.99
C ARG A 481 -0.30 -3.95 -20.80
N LYS A 482 0.80 -3.28 -21.11
CA LYS A 482 1.87 -2.98 -20.15
C LYS A 482 1.43 -2.12 -18.96
N THR A 483 0.40 -1.31 -19.14
CA THR A 483 -0.13 -0.40 -18.12
C THR A 483 -1.26 -1.01 -17.28
N PHE A 484 -1.68 -2.22 -17.60
CA PHE A 484 -2.66 -2.97 -16.83
C PHE A 484 -1.96 -3.97 -15.90
N ARG A 485 -2.11 -3.80 -14.59
CA ARG A 485 -1.43 -4.57 -13.54
C ARG A 485 -1.59 -6.08 -13.73
N TYR A 486 -2.80 -6.51 -14.03
CA TYR A 486 -3.18 -7.91 -14.13
C TYR A 486 -2.93 -8.52 -15.53
N ALA A 487 -2.29 -7.80 -16.45
CA ALA A 487 -1.88 -8.39 -17.71
C ALA A 487 -0.87 -9.53 -17.48
N LEU A 488 -1.03 -10.62 -18.20
CA LEU A 488 -0.22 -11.84 -18.04
C LEU A 488 1.29 -11.56 -18.10
N ILE A 489 1.73 -10.64 -18.98
CA ILE A 489 3.14 -10.23 -19.05
C ILE A 489 3.65 -9.55 -17.78
N ASN A 490 2.79 -8.90 -17.00
CA ASN A 490 3.14 -8.26 -15.73
C ASN A 490 3.07 -9.26 -14.56
N GLN A 491 2.24 -10.29 -14.69
CA GLN A 491 2.07 -11.36 -13.71
C GLN A 491 3.08 -12.51 -13.86
N GLY A 492 4.00 -12.41 -14.81
CA GLY A 492 5.12 -13.36 -14.95
C GLY A 492 4.91 -14.46 -15.97
N PHE A 493 3.93 -14.31 -16.88
CA PHE A 493 3.72 -15.24 -17.98
C PHE A 493 4.38 -14.73 -19.27
N ASP A 494 4.75 -15.66 -20.11
CA ASP A 494 5.03 -15.42 -21.54
C ASP A 494 3.78 -15.77 -22.36
N VAL A 495 3.44 -14.95 -23.34
CA VAL A 495 2.24 -15.12 -24.16
C VAL A 495 2.59 -15.09 -25.63
N ASP A 496 2.02 -16.04 -26.38
CA ASP A 496 2.26 -16.17 -27.82
C ASP A 496 1.03 -16.74 -28.52
N THR A 497 1.08 -16.89 -29.82
CA THR A 497 0.06 -17.50 -30.66
C THR A 497 0.57 -18.79 -31.30
N ILE A 498 -0.32 -19.74 -31.51
CA ILE A 498 -0.03 -20.97 -32.21
C ILE A 498 -1.14 -21.32 -33.22
N SER A 499 -0.73 -21.76 -34.42
CA SER A 499 -1.64 -22.31 -35.39
C SER A 499 -1.53 -23.83 -35.40
N ALA A 500 -2.59 -24.50 -34.93
CA ALA A 500 -2.67 -25.96 -35.00
C ALA A 500 -2.91 -26.50 -36.43
N GLU A 501 -3.10 -25.64 -37.42
CA GLU A 501 -3.15 -26.05 -38.82
C GLU A 501 -1.76 -26.45 -39.34
N THR A 502 -0.72 -25.75 -38.86
CA THR A 502 0.64 -25.89 -39.41
C THR A 502 1.59 -26.70 -38.56
N GLN A 503 1.33 -26.80 -37.23
CA GLN A 503 2.26 -27.45 -36.30
C GLN A 503 1.51 -28.12 -35.12
N ASP A 504 2.18 -29.08 -34.50
CA ASP A 504 1.72 -29.70 -33.24
C ASP A 504 1.80 -28.70 -32.08
N ILE A 505 0.91 -28.85 -31.13
CA ILE A 505 0.89 -28.03 -29.92
C ILE A 505 1.99 -28.51 -28.95
N PRO A 506 2.92 -27.63 -28.50
CA PRO A 506 3.98 -27.99 -27.58
C PRO A 506 3.41 -28.45 -26.24
N THR A 507 4.00 -29.48 -25.65
CA THR A 507 3.55 -30.02 -24.34
C THR A 507 4.17 -29.32 -23.14
N ASP A 508 5.15 -28.44 -23.36
CA ASP A 508 5.87 -27.67 -22.34
C ASP A 508 5.27 -26.27 -22.07
N ILE A 509 4.15 -25.95 -22.73
CA ILE A 509 3.37 -24.74 -22.42
C ILE A 509 2.55 -24.93 -21.14
N ALA A 510 2.27 -23.82 -20.45
CA ALA A 510 1.45 -23.84 -19.23
C ALA A 510 -0.02 -24.10 -19.54
N ALA A 511 -0.55 -23.51 -20.60
CA ALA A 511 -1.89 -23.79 -21.12
C ALA A 511 -2.03 -23.35 -22.58
N LEU A 512 -2.95 -24.02 -23.30
CA LEU A 512 -3.50 -23.58 -24.59
C LEU A 512 -4.83 -22.86 -24.35
N VAL A 513 -5.04 -21.71 -24.99
CA VAL A 513 -6.31 -20.97 -24.95
C VAL A 513 -7.00 -21.08 -26.31
N ILE A 514 -8.24 -21.53 -26.31
CA ILE A 514 -9.13 -21.61 -27.47
C ILE A 514 -10.28 -20.64 -27.21
N ALA A 515 -10.21 -19.46 -27.79
CA ALA A 515 -11.12 -18.36 -27.47
C ALA A 515 -12.09 -18.06 -28.62
N ASP A 516 -13.31 -18.56 -28.54
CA ASP A 516 -14.43 -18.25 -29.42
C ASP A 516 -14.09 -18.39 -30.92
N PRO A 517 -13.67 -19.58 -31.40
CA PRO A 517 -13.45 -19.79 -32.83
C PRO A 517 -14.74 -19.52 -33.63
N LYS A 518 -14.59 -18.80 -34.76
CA LYS A 518 -15.74 -18.40 -35.59
C LYS A 518 -16.08 -19.44 -36.65
N THR A 519 -15.12 -20.27 -37.00
CA THR A 519 -15.23 -21.34 -38.01
C THR A 519 -15.04 -22.72 -37.39
N ASP A 520 -15.59 -23.76 -37.99
CA ASP A 520 -15.41 -25.13 -37.55
C ASP A 520 -13.93 -25.50 -37.49
N LEU A 521 -13.53 -26.19 -36.42
CA LEU A 521 -12.18 -26.72 -36.28
C LEU A 521 -12.01 -27.91 -37.25
N SER A 522 -11.01 -27.86 -38.13
CA SER A 522 -10.75 -28.93 -39.08
C SER A 522 -10.42 -30.25 -38.34
N PRO A 523 -10.64 -31.42 -38.98
CA PRO A 523 -10.31 -32.70 -38.35
C PRO A 523 -8.85 -32.81 -37.94
N ASP A 524 -7.93 -32.21 -38.65
CA ASP A 524 -6.50 -32.20 -38.31
C ASP A 524 -6.22 -31.33 -37.08
N VAL A 525 -6.84 -30.17 -36.99
CA VAL A 525 -6.76 -29.28 -35.79
C VAL A 525 -7.33 -29.98 -34.58
N LEU A 526 -8.52 -30.59 -34.70
CA LEU A 526 -9.14 -31.37 -33.62
C LEU A 526 -8.23 -32.54 -33.18
N ALA A 527 -7.60 -33.27 -34.14
CA ALA A 527 -6.69 -34.36 -33.81
C ALA A 527 -5.45 -33.88 -33.04
N ARG A 528 -4.89 -32.73 -33.39
CA ARG A 528 -3.71 -32.15 -32.69
C ARG A 528 -4.12 -31.64 -31.29
N ILE A 529 -5.27 -31.00 -31.15
CA ILE A 529 -5.82 -30.60 -29.81
C ILE A 529 -6.05 -31.84 -28.96
N GLN A 530 -6.66 -32.90 -29.51
CA GLN A 530 -6.89 -34.16 -28.80
C GLN A 530 -5.59 -34.85 -28.38
N LYS A 531 -4.56 -34.82 -29.24
CA LYS A 531 -3.20 -35.30 -28.92
C LYS A 531 -2.62 -34.53 -27.71
N TYR A 532 -2.76 -33.22 -27.71
CA TYR A 532 -2.29 -32.37 -26.61
C TYR A 532 -3.07 -32.65 -25.30
N ILE A 533 -4.40 -32.83 -25.36
CA ILE A 533 -5.24 -33.23 -24.25
C ILE A 533 -4.83 -34.59 -23.68
N ASN A 534 -4.59 -35.57 -24.55
CA ASN A 534 -4.20 -36.92 -24.16
C ASN A 534 -2.80 -36.97 -23.54
N ALA A 535 -1.92 -36.04 -23.92
CA ALA A 535 -0.60 -35.86 -23.31
C ALA A 535 -0.64 -35.18 -21.91
N GLY A 536 -1.81 -34.70 -21.47
CA GLY A 536 -1.98 -34.04 -20.17
C GLY A 536 -1.84 -32.52 -20.23
N GLY A 537 -1.93 -31.91 -21.41
CA GLY A 537 -1.87 -30.46 -21.60
C GLY A 537 -3.06 -29.74 -20.93
N ASN A 538 -2.83 -28.56 -20.35
CA ASN A 538 -3.87 -27.72 -19.77
C ASN A 538 -4.55 -26.86 -20.82
N LEU A 539 -5.87 -26.61 -20.68
CA LEU A 539 -6.65 -25.83 -21.65
C LEU A 539 -7.56 -24.82 -20.96
N LEU A 540 -7.75 -23.69 -21.62
CA LEU A 540 -8.86 -22.79 -21.45
C LEU A 540 -9.67 -22.80 -22.75
N ILE A 541 -10.97 -23.14 -22.67
CA ILE A 541 -11.88 -23.15 -23.82
C ILE A 541 -13.01 -22.17 -23.50
N GLU A 542 -13.14 -21.14 -24.33
CA GLU A 542 -14.12 -20.09 -24.15
C GLU A 542 -15.10 -20.09 -25.31
N GLY A 543 -16.38 -20.25 -24.98
CA GLY A 543 -17.47 -20.33 -25.94
C GLY A 543 -18.33 -19.08 -25.96
N GLU A 544 -19.24 -19.04 -26.91
CA GLU A 544 -20.27 -18.00 -27.04
C GLU A 544 -21.61 -18.64 -27.43
N PRO A 545 -22.75 -18.03 -27.12
CA PRO A 545 -24.06 -18.47 -27.64
C PRO A 545 -24.03 -18.56 -29.17
N GLY A 546 -24.58 -19.60 -29.74
CA GLY A 546 -24.59 -19.85 -31.18
C GLY A 546 -23.34 -20.54 -31.73
N LYS A 547 -22.36 -20.88 -30.87
CA LYS A 547 -21.13 -21.59 -31.25
C LYS A 547 -21.11 -23.07 -30.85
N GLN A 548 -22.26 -23.65 -30.53
CA GLN A 548 -22.40 -25.05 -30.11
C GLN A 548 -21.91 -26.03 -31.18
N SER A 549 -22.18 -25.76 -32.46
CA SER A 549 -21.74 -26.62 -33.58
C SER A 549 -20.21 -26.63 -33.71
N VAL A 550 -19.53 -25.51 -33.41
CA VAL A 550 -18.08 -25.37 -33.53
C VAL A 550 -17.35 -26.05 -32.35
N LEU A 551 -17.79 -25.82 -31.12
CA LEU A 551 -17.06 -26.24 -29.92
C LEU A 551 -17.56 -27.58 -29.34
N ASN A 552 -18.84 -27.94 -29.46
CA ASN A 552 -19.34 -29.18 -28.88
C ASN A 552 -18.67 -30.46 -29.43
N PRO A 553 -18.17 -30.56 -30.69
CA PRO A 553 -17.35 -31.70 -31.11
C PRO A 553 -16.11 -31.92 -30.25
N LEU A 554 -15.42 -30.84 -29.84
CA LEU A 554 -14.29 -30.88 -28.91
C LEU A 554 -14.75 -31.12 -27.47
N LEU A 555 -15.73 -30.37 -26.99
CA LEU A 555 -16.21 -30.41 -25.61
C LEU A 555 -16.78 -31.78 -25.22
N LYS A 556 -17.46 -32.49 -26.12
CA LYS A 556 -17.94 -33.86 -25.91
C LYS A 556 -16.81 -34.82 -25.52
N THR A 557 -15.60 -34.64 -26.03
CA THR A 557 -14.46 -35.48 -25.64
C THR A 557 -14.03 -35.26 -24.19
N LEU A 558 -14.47 -34.15 -23.58
CA LEU A 558 -14.22 -33.77 -22.20
C LEU A 558 -15.44 -34.08 -21.29
N GLY A 559 -16.53 -34.60 -21.84
CA GLY A 559 -17.80 -34.82 -21.12
C GLY A 559 -18.55 -33.53 -20.83
N VAL A 560 -18.30 -32.45 -21.62
CA VAL A 560 -18.96 -31.16 -21.47
C VAL A 560 -19.75 -30.82 -22.73
N GLN A 561 -20.83 -30.07 -22.58
CA GLN A 561 -21.62 -29.59 -23.70
C GLN A 561 -22.17 -28.19 -23.42
N MET A 562 -22.06 -27.29 -24.39
CA MET A 562 -22.75 -26.00 -24.41
C MET A 562 -24.23 -26.24 -24.78
N LYS A 563 -25.14 -25.71 -23.95
CA LYS A 563 -26.58 -25.74 -24.23
C LYS A 563 -26.96 -24.70 -25.28
N GLU A 564 -28.04 -24.99 -26.02
CA GLU A 564 -28.63 -24.00 -26.93
C GLU A 564 -29.34 -22.89 -26.13
N GLY A 565 -29.18 -21.64 -26.58
CA GLY A 565 -29.75 -20.45 -25.97
C GLY A 565 -28.73 -19.56 -25.29
N THR A 566 -29.21 -18.44 -24.79
CA THR A 566 -28.42 -17.42 -24.05
C THR A 566 -29.03 -17.26 -22.66
N ILE A 567 -28.20 -17.20 -21.62
CA ILE A 567 -28.69 -16.86 -20.29
C ILE A 567 -29.04 -15.37 -20.27
N VAL A 568 -30.19 -15.06 -19.76
CA VAL A 568 -30.73 -13.70 -19.61
C VAL A 568 -30.92 -13.42 -18.14
N GLN A 569 -30.58 -12.23 -17.70
CA GLN A 569 -30.79 -11.75 -16.35
C GLN A 569 -31.75 -10.56 -16.34
N GLN A 570 -32.80 -10.66 -15.55
CA GLN A 570 -33.68 -9.53 -15.28
C GLN A 570 -32.95 -8.51 -14.37
N SER A 571 -32.81 -7.29 -14.85
CA SER A 571 -32.12 -6.21 -14.12
C SER A 571 -32.69 -4.86 -14.57
N ASP A 572 -32.86 -3.95 -13.61
CA ASP A 572 -33.22 -2.55 -13.88
C ASP A 572 -32.01 -1.69 -14.29
N ASP A 573 -30.79 -2.16 -13.98
CA ASP A 573 -29.56 -1.37 -14.14
C ASP A 573 -28.71 -1.79 -15.36
N TYR A 574 -28.90 -3.00 -15.87
CA TYR A 574 -28.04 -3.60 -16.90
C TYR A 574 -28.85 -4.22 -18.02
N ALA A 575 -28.25 -4.28 -19.21
CA ALA A 575 -28.82 -4.98 -20.35
C ALA A 575 -29.06 -6.47 -20.03
N PRO A 576 -30.14 -7.08 -20.55
CA PRO A 576 -30.54 -8.44 -20.16
C PRO A 576 -29.53 -9.54 -20.51
N ASN A 577 -28.60 -9.29 -21.43
CA ASN A 577 -27.52 -10.20 -21.76
C ASN A 577 -26.29 -10.09 -20.85
N LEU A 578 -26.22 -9.09 -19.95
CA LEU A 578 -25.15 -8.98 -18.96
C LEU A 578 -25.53 -9.80 -17.73
N VAL A 579 -24.96 -11.00 -17.63
CA VAL A 579 -25.16 -11.86 -16.48
C VAL A 579 -24.09 -11.60 -15.43
N LEU A 580 -24.53 -11.50 -14.17
CA LEU A 580 -23.66 -11.30 -13.02
C LEU A 580 -23.60 -12.63 -12.24
N ASP A 581 -22.61 -13.44 -12.57
CA ASP A 581 -22.44 -14.77 -12.01
C ASP A 581 -21.84 -14.74 -10.60
N TYR A 582 -22.23 -15.70 -9.79
CA TYR A 582 -21.65 -15.94 -8.48
C TYR A 582 -20.48 -16.93 -8.56
N LEU A 583 -19.43 -16.63 -7.79
CA LEU A 583 -18.37 -17.56 -7.52
C LEU A 583 -18.89 -18.75 -6.68
N THR A 584 -18.27 -19.91 -6.83
CA THR A 584 -18.61 -21.13 -6.08
C THR A 584 -17.55 -21.49 -5.04
N PRO A 585 -17.82 -22.44 -4.13
CA PRO A 585 -16.79 -22.95 -3.21
C PRO A 585 -15.56 -23.56 -3.93
N ALA A 586 -15.70 -24.04 -5.16
CA ALA A 586 -14.61 -24.61 -5.96
C ALA A 586 -13.53 -23.55 -6.28
N ASP A 587 -13.92 -22.29 -6.47
CA ASP A 587 -13.02 -21.17 -6.71
C ASP A 587 -12.01 -20.95 -5.59
N SER A 588 -12.38 -21.28 -4.36
CA SER A 588 -11.53 -21.16 -3.19
C SER A 588 -10.24 -21.99 -3.27
N GLY A 589 -10.21 -22.99 -4.15
CA GLY A 589 -9.04 -23.83 -4.40
C GLY A 589 -8.06 -23.28 -5.45
N LEU A 590 -8.46 -22.26 -6.23
CA LEU A 590 -7.62 -21.72 -7.32
C LEU A 590 -6.59 -20.71 -6.79
N SER A 591 -7.02 -19.77 -5.93
CA SER A 591 -6.12 -18.80 -5.30
C SER A 591 -6.72 -18.23 -4.00
N ILE A 592 -5.87 -17.67 -3.13
CA ILE A 592 -6.32 -16.99 -1.90
C ILE A 592 -7.12 -15.72 -2.25
N ALA A 593 -6.71 -15.00 -3.29
CA ALA A 593 -7.41 -13.80 -3.74
C ALA A 593 -8.84 -14.12 -4.19
N LEU A 594 -9.02 -15.21 -4.94
CA LEU A 594 -10.35 -15.65 -5.40
C LEU A 594 -11.20 -16.20 -4.25
N LYS A 595 -10.58 -16.90 -3.30
CA LYS A 595 -11.25 -17.29 -2.05
C LYS A 595 -11.79 -16.08 -1.29
N ASN A 596 -11.00 -15.01 -1.21
CA ASN A 596 -11.44 -13.78 -0.56
C ASN A 596 -12.61 -13.14 -1.34
N ALA A 597 -12.53 -13.11 -2.67
CA ALA A 597 -13.62 -12.62 -3.51
C ALA A 597 -14.92 -13.42 -3.30
N TYR A 598 -14.83 -14.75 -3.24
CA TYR A 598 -15.98 -15.61 -2.90
C TYR A 598 -16.60 -15.26 -1.54
N LEU A 599 -15.77 -15.11 -0.50
CA LEU A 599 -16.22 -14.75 0.85
C LEU A 599 -16.85 -13.35 0.93
N ASP A 600 -16.50 -12.47 0.01
CA ASP A 600 -17.07 -11.12 -0.14
C ASP A 600 -18.33 -11.11 -1.03
N SER A 601 -18.76 -12.27 -1.51
CA SER A 601 -19.87 -12.39 -2.48
C SER A 601 -19.63 -11.54 -3.73
N ALA A 602 -18.38 -11.49 -4.18
CA ALA A 602 -18.03 -10.79 -5.41
C ALA A 602 -18.62 -11.54 -6.61
N ILE A 603 -18.96 -10.79 -7.64
CA ILE A 603 -19.59 -11.28 -8.86
C ILE A 603 -18.59 -11.21 -10.02
N VAL A 604 -18.78 -12.09 -11.00
CA VAL A 604 -18.07 -12.08 -12.28
C VAL A 604 -19.09 -11.77 -13.37
N SER A 605 -18.83 -10.79 -14.21
CA SER A 605 -19.72 -10.45 -15.33
C SER A 605 -19.41 -11.29 -16.55
N THR A 606 -20.45 -11.81 -17.17
CA THR A 606 -20.39 -12.66 -18.37
C THR A 606 -21.41 -12.16 -19.39
N PRO A 607 -20.99 -11.24 -20.29
CA PRO A 607 -21.89 -10.66 -21.28
C PRO A 607 -22.18 -11.63 -22.44
N GLY A 608 -23.40 -12.14 -22.52
CA GLY A 608 -23.80 -13.05 -23.61
C GLY A 608 -23.33 -14.48 -23.37
N VAL A 609 -23.59 -15.01 -22.19
CA VAL A 609 -23.17 -16.35 -21.78
C VAL A 609 -24.21 -17.43 -22.11
N THR A 610 -23.74 -18.65 -22.41
CA THR A 610 -24.57 -19.84 -22.49
C THR A 610 -24.32 -20.81 -21.33
N ALA A 611 -25.31 -21.63 -21.01
CA ALA A 611 -25.22 -22.65 -19.97
C ALA A 611 -24.36 -23.85 -20.42
N LEU A 612 -23.58 -24.38 -19.48
CA LEU A 612 -22.79 -25.60 -19.65
C LEU A 612 -23.46 -26.78 -18.93
N SER A 613 -23.48 -27.93 -19.58
CA SER A 613 -23.86 -29.23 -18.98
C SER A 613 -22.68 -30.18 -19.05
N TRP A 614 -22.59 -31.13 -18.11
CA TRP A 614 -21.51 -32.09 -18.06
C TRP A 614 -21.97 -33.46 -17.56
N ASP A 615 -21.16 -34.44 -17.89
CA ASP A 615 -21.28 -35.78 -17.34
C ASP A 615 -19.89 -36.30 -16.92
N SER A 616 -19.86 -37.36 -16.14
CA SER A 616 -18.61 -37.95 -15.63
C SER A 616 -18.02 -39.02 -16.57
N SER A 617 -18.57 -39.21 -17.76
CA SER A 617 -18.18 -40.30 -18.68
C SER A 617 -16.77 -40.19 -19.23
N ALA A 618 -16.24 -38.94 -19.35
CA ALA A 618 -14.92 -38.68 -19.89
C ALA A 618 -13.77 -38.83 -18.87
N GLY A 619 -14.07 -39.26 -17.64
CA GLY A 619 -13.05 -39.52 -16.60
C GLY A 619 -12.45 -38.25 -15.97
N PHE A 620 -13.10 -37.11 -16.10
CA PHE A 620 -12.73 -35.89 -15.40
C PHE A 620 -13.57 -35.69 -14.12
N SER A 621 -12.94 -35.14 -13.10
CA SER A 621 -13.64 -34.51 -11.98
C SER A 621 -14.03 -33.11 -12.40
N VAL A 622 -15.33 -32.82 -12.45
CA VAL A 622 -15.88 -31.56 -12.94
C VAL A 622 -16.48 -30.78 -11.77
N ASN A 623 -16.15 -29.50 -11.65
CA ASN A 623 -16.74 -28.60 -10.68
C ASN A 623 -17.14 -27.29 -11.35
N PRO A 624 -18.37 -26.77 -11.06
CA PRO A 624 -18.74 -25.43 -11.50
C PRO A 624 -17.88 -24.39 -10.78
N LEU A 625 -17.38 -23.41 -11.53
CA LEU A 625 -16.67 -22.23 -11.02
C LEU A 625 -17.65 -21.05 -10.92
N LEU A 626 -18.42 -20.79 -11.98
CA LEU A 626 -19.39 -19.71 -12.04
C LEU A 626 -20.79 -20.26 -12.22
N VAL A 627 -21.75 -19.64 -11.53
CA VAL A 627 -23.18 -20.00 -11.62
C VAL A 627 -24.05 -18.76 -11.68
N ALA A 628 -25.04 -18.78 -12.57
CA ALA A 628 -26.03 -17.72 -12.71
C ALA A 628 -27.03 -17.72 -11.55
N ASP A 629 -27.57 -16.56 -11.20
CA ASP A 629 -28.61 -16.44 -10.15
C ASP A 629 -29.93 -17.12 -10.57
N THR A 630 -30.35 -18.12 -9.84
CA THR A 630 -31.58 -18.88 -10.13
C THR A 630 -32.87 -18.06 -10.01
N LYS A 631 -32.85 -16.91 -9.35
CA LYS A 631 -34.03 -16.07 -9.11
C LYS A 631 -34.25 -15.09 -10.25
N THR A 632 -33.18 -14.56 -10.82
CA THR A 632 -33.23 -13.48 -11.81
C THR A 632 -32.84 -13.94 -13.21
N CYS A 633 -32.27 -15.16 -13.36
CA CYS A 633 -31.77 -15.68 -14.62
C CYS A 633 -32.59 -16.84 -15.16
N TRP A 634 -32.66 -16.94 -16.50
CA TRP A 634 -33.17 -18.08 -17.23
C TRP A 634 -32.40 -18.28 -18.54
N LEU A 635 -32.45 -19.49 -19.08
CA LEU A 635 -31.90 -19.81 -20.40
C LEU A 635 -32.95 -19.52 -21.46
N LYS A 636 -32.77 -18.47 -22.23
CA LYS A 636 -33.66 -18.07 -23.31
C LYS A 636 -33.31 -18.83 -24.59
N LYS A 637 -34.34 -19.46 -25.19
CA LYS A 637 -34.24 -20.08 -26.50
C LYS A 637 -34.52 -19.05 -27.61
N GLY A 638 -33.87 -19.23 -28.76
CA GLY A 638 -34.07 -18.36 -29.91
C GLY A 638 -33.26 -17.03 -29.82
N PRO A 639 -33.52 -16.10 -30.74
CA PRO A 639 -32.75 -14.85 -30.83
C PRO A 639 -33.07 -13.92 -29.65
N LEU A 640 -32.01 -13.33 -29.11
CA LEU A 640 -32.09 -12.30 -28.07
C LEU A 640 -31.87 -10.93 -28.70
N VAL A 641 -32.83 -10.02 -28.48
CA VAL A 641 -32.67 -8.59 -28.84
C VAL A 641 -32.37 -7.84 -27.54
N ALA A 642 -31.09 -7.57 -27.28
CA ALA A 642 -30.62 -6.97 -26.04
C ALA A 642 -31.09 -5.51 -25.83
N ASP A 643 -31.40 -4.78 -26.90
CA ASP A 643 -31.93 -3.40 -26.86
C ASP A 643 -33.48 -3.34 -26.68
N SER A 644 -34.14 -4.49 -26.56
CA SER A 644 -35.55 -4.57 -26.26
C SER A 644 -35.81 -4.14 -24.82
N ALA A 645 -36.82 -3.29 -24.60
CA ALA A 645 -37.11 -2.70 -23.30
C ALA A 645 -37.43 -3.73 -22.20
N GLU A 646 -38.00 -4.89 -22.57
CA GLU A 646 -38.29 -5.98 -21.65
C GLU A 646 -38.08 -7.33 -22.35
N VAL A 647 -37.26 -8.18 -21.77
CA VAL A 647 -37.11 -9.58 -22.16
C VAL A 647 -37.82 -10.43 -21.11
N GLU A 648 -39.00 -10.97 -21.46
CA GLU A 648 -39.77 -11.78 -20.54
C GLU A 648 -39.48 -13.28 -20.70
N TYR A 649 -39.60 -14.01 -19.59
CA TYR A 649 -39.55 -15.48 -19.60
C TYR A 649 -40.77 -16.07 -20.27
N SER A 650 -40.59 -16.96 -21.25
CA SER A 650 -41.66 -17.66 -21.96
C SER A 650 -41.38 -19.16 -22.00
N ALA A 651 -42.09 -19.92 -21.18
CA ALA A 651 -42.01 -21.38 -21.23
C ALA A 651 -42.55 -21.94 -22.56
N ALA A 652 -43.45 -21.19 -23.25
CA ALA A 652 -44.01 -21.58 -24.56
C ALA A 652 -42.95 -21.52 -25.67
N ASP A 653 -41.96 -20.61 -25.54
CA ASP A 653 -40.85 -20.48 -26.48
C ASP A 653 -39.68 -21.44 -26.15
N GLY A 654 -39.87 -22.28 -25.12
CA GLY A 654 -38.88 -23.26 -24.69
C GLY A 654 -37.83 -22.72 -23.70
N ASP A 655 -38.06 -21.57 -23.09
CA ASP A 655 -37.15 -21.00 -22.07
C ASP A 655 -37.08 -21.92 -20.84
N GLU A 656 -35.86 -22.08 -20.30
CA GLU A 656 -35.62 -22.96 -19.16
C GLU A 656 -35.25 -22.14 -17.91
N LYS A 657 -35.86 -22.45 -16.75
CA LYS A 657 -35.40 -21.98 -15.43
C LYS A 657 -34.61 -23.08 -14.73
N GLY A 658 -33.53 -22.70 -14.02
CA GLY A 658 -32.75 -23.67 -13.28
C GLY A 658 -31.43 -23.08 -12.78
N LEU A 659 -30.61 -23.94 -12.19
CA LEU A 659 -29.23 -23.60 -11.87
C LEU A 659 -28.35 -23.81 -13.12
N PHE A 660 -27.76 -22.74 -13.62
CA PHE A 660 -26.92 -22.79 -14.80
C PHE A 660 -25.45 -22.50 -14.41
N ALA A 661 -24.59 -23.47 -14.71
CA ALA A 661 -23.15 -23.23 -14.65
C ALA A 661 -22.71 -22.53 -15.94
N THR A 662 -21.93 -21.47 -15.79
CA THR A 662 -21.38 -20.66 -16.88
C THR A 662 -19.88 -20.85 -17.07
N ALA A 663 -19.19 -21.37 -16.04
CA ALA A 663 -17.80 -21.81 -16.11
C ALA A 663 -17.59 -23.10 -15.31
N LEU A 664 -16.76 -24.00 -15.85
CA LEU A 664 -16.43 -25.30 -15.26
C LEU A 664 -14.92 -25.49 -15.17
N SER A 665 -14.45 -26.11 -14.09
CA SER A 665 -13.11 -26.66 -13.99
C SER A 665 -13.16 -28.19 -14.11
N LEU A 666 -12.24 -28.75 -14.89
CA LEU A 666 -12.10 -30.18 -15.10
C LEU A 666 -10.69 -30.61 -14.71
N THR A 667 -10.59 -31.69 -13.95
CA THR A 667 -9.28 -32.23 -13.55
C THR A 667 -9.22 -33.75 -13.69
N ARG A 668 -8.06 -34.27 -14.10
CA ARG A 668 -7.71 -35.69 -14.02
C ARG A 668 -6.21 -35.85 -13.87
N MET A 669 -5.74 -37.04 -13.53
CA MET A 669 -4.32 -37.37 -13.49
C MET A 669 -3.86 -37.96 -14.81
N VAL A 670 -2.82 -37.39 -15.41
CA VAL A 670 -2.17 -37.91 -16.62
C VAL A 670 -0.66 -37.94 -16.37
N ASN A 671 -0.04 -39.09 -16.52
CA ASN A 671 1.41 -39.29 -16.32
C ASN A 671 1.93 -38.75 -14.98
N GLY A 672 1.15 -38.90 -13.88
CA GLY A 672 1.52 -38.44 -12.54
C GLY A 672 1.37 -36.93 -12.30
N LYS A 673 0.88 -36.18 -13.28
CA LYS A 673 0.60 -34.73 -13.19
C LYS A 673 -0.90 -34.47 -13.32
N GLN A 674 -1.44 -33.54 -12.54
CA GLN A 674 -2.81 -33.12 -12.64
C GLN A 674 -3.01 -32.26 -13.90
N GLN A 675 -3.78 -32.78 -14.86
CA GLN A 675 -4.27 -31.98 -15.99
C GLN A 675 -5.37 -31.05 -15.49
N ARG A 676 -5.40 -29.82 -16.00
CA ARG A 676 -6.28 -28.74 -15.61
C ARG A 676 -6.92 -28.11 -16.83
N ILE A 677 -8.24 -28.13 -16.89
CA ILE A 677 -9.00 -27.57 -18.02
C ILE A 677 -10.08 -26.66 -17.45
N VAL A 678 -10.28 -25.50 -18.06
CA VAL A 678 -11.40 -24.60 -17.77
C VAL A 678 -12.21 -24.45 -19.05
N VAL A 679 -13.53 -24.52 -18.92
CA VAL A 679 -14.48 -24.27 -19.99
C VAL A 679 -15.43 -23.17 -19.54
N THR A 680 -15.61 -22.13 -20.35
CA THR A 680 -16.58 -21.05 -20.11
C THR A 680 -17.61 -20.96 -21.22
N GLY A 681 -18.84 -20.60 -20.90
CA GLY A 681 -19.91 -20.34 -21.85
C GLY A 681 -19.92 -18.91 -22.41
N ASP A 682 -18.90 -18.12 -22.06
CA ASP A 682 -18.69 -16.74 -22.49
C ASP A 682 -17.21 -16.49 -22.71
N ALA A 683 -16.86 -15.85 -23.80
CA ALA A 683 -15.50 -15.42 -24.11
C ALA A 683 -15.28 -13.92 -23.84
N ASP A 684 -16.35 -13.15 -23.64
CA ASP A 684 -16.23 -11.72 -23.34
C ASP A 684 -15.79 -11.44 -21.91
N LEU A 685 -15.92 -12.39 -20.97
CA LEU A 685 -15.51 -12.24 -19.57
C LEU A 685 -14.03 -11.84 -19.40
N MET A 686 -13.19 -12.14 -20.40
CA MET A 686 -11.74 -11.79 -20.45
C MET A 686 -11.45 -10.65 -21.44
N SER A 687 -12.46 -10.07 -22.09
CA SER A 687 -12.29 -9.08 -23.16
C SER A 687 -11.77 -7.73 -22.67
N ASN A 688 -11.24 -6.94 -23.59
CA ASN A 688 -10.77 -5.57 -23.33
C ASN A 688 -11.89 -4.71 -22.75
N SER A 689 -13.12 -4.83 -23.26
CA SER A 689 -14.31 -4.10 -22.79
C SER A 689 -14.68 -4.51 -21.38
N GLU A 690 -14.71 -5.79 -21.09
CA GLU A 690 -15.17 -6.30 -19.81
C GLU A 690 -14.15 -6.01 -18.69
N LEU A 691 -12.86 -6.19 -18.95
CA LEU A 691 -11.80 -5.81 -18.00
C LEU A 691 -11.69 -4.29 -17.80
N GLY A 692 -12.25 -3.49 -18.70
CA GLY A 692 -12.38 -2.03 -18.62
C GLY A 692 -13.71 -1.54 -18.02
N ARG A 693 -14.64 -2.44 -17.68
CA ARG A 693 -15.99 -2.10 -17.20
C ARG A 693 -15.95 -1.27 -15.91
N ARG A 694 -16.69 -0.17 -15.87
CA ARG A 694 -16.73 0.75 -14.72
C ARG A 694 -18.12 0.84 -14.06
N ASN A 695 -19.17 0.46 -14.76
CA ASN A 695 -20.55 0.56 -14.27
C ASN A 695 -20.96 -0.61 -13.35
N ALA A 696 -20.17 -1.66 -13.26
CA ALA A 696 -20.35 -2.76 -12.32
C ALA A 696 -19.02 -3.09 -11.61
N ARG A 697 -19.07 -3.35 -10.32
CA ARG A 697 -17.90 -3.77 -9.55
C ARG A 697 -17.76 -5.28 -9.62
N THR A 698 -16.96 -5.76 -10.55
CA THR A 698 -16.77 -7.18 -10.83
C THR A 698 -15.38 -7.67 -10.45
N ALA A 699 -15.25 -8.98 -10.26
CA ALA A 699 -14.01 -9.69 -9.93
C ALA A 699 -13.36 -10.36 -11.14
N ASN A 700 -13.71 -9.99 -12.38
CA ASN A 700 -13.22 -10.63 -13.60
C ASN A 700 -11.68 -10.76 -13.65
N PHE A 701 -10.96 -9.69 -13.31
CA PHE A 701 -9.49 -9.75 -13.33
C PHE A 701 -8.92 -10.70 -12.26
N VAL A 702 -9.55 -10.81 -11.08
CA VAL A 702 -9.14 -11.76 -10.03
C VAL A 702 -9.39 -13.19 -10.48
N PHE A 703 -10.55 -13.44 -11.08
CA PHE A 703 -10.95 -14.75 -11.62
C PHE A 703 -9.98 -15.19 -12.72
N ASN A 704 -9.71 -14.32 -13.70
CA ASN A 704 -8.81 -14.60 -14.80
C ASN A 704 -7.37 -14.87 -14.31
N THR A 705 -6.86 -14.03 -13.42
CA THR A 705 -5.51 -14.23 -12.84
C THR A 705 -5.42 -15.56 -12.08
N ALA A 706 -6.48 -15.94 -11.34
CA ALA A 706 -6.51 -17.20 -10.62
C ALA A 706 -6.48 -18.42 -11.55
N ILE A 707 -7.19 -18.37 -12.69
CA ILE A 707 -7.17 -19.45 -13.71
C ILE A 707 -5.76 -19.64 -14.26
N PHE A 708 -5.09 -18.58 -14.70
CA PHE A 708 -3.74 -18.70 -15.24
C PHE A 708 -2.72 -19.10 -14.17
N GLY A 709 -2.88 -18.60 -12.94
CA GLY A 709 -2.11 -19.04 -11.78
C GLY A 709 -2.28 -20.54 -11.51
N TRP A 710 -3.49 -21.03 -11.63
CA TRP A 710 -3.79 -22.46 -11.48
C TRP A 710 -3.11 -23.29 -12.60
N PHE A 711 -3.14 -22.85 -13.85
CA PHE A 711 -2.44 -23.53 -14.96
C PHE A 711 -0.92 -23.57 -14.78
N SER A 712 -0.34 -22.58 -14.11
CA SER A 712 1.09 -22.56 -13.78
C SER A 712 1.46 -23.40 -12.55
N TYR A 713 0.51 -24.10 -11.93
CA TYR A 713 0.68 -24.85 -10.68
C TYR A 713 1.17 -23.95 -9.52
N GLY A 714 0.74 -22.69 -9.52
CA GLY A 714 1.12 -21.70 -8.51
C GLY A 714 2.54 -21.16 -8.66
N GLN A 715 3.20 -21.42 -9.81
CA GLN A 715 4.51 -20.82 -10.06
C GLN A 715 4.42 -19.31 -10.29
N PHE A 716 3.38 -18.86 -11.01
CA PHE A 716 3.08 -17.46 -11.30
C PHE A 716 1.55 -17.22 -11.33
N PRO A 717 1.06 -16.05 -10.91
CA PRO A 717 1.80 -15.11 -10.07
C PRO A 717 2.19 -15.74 -8.74
N ILE A 718 3.22 -15.20 -8.08
CA ILE A 718 3.56 -15.62 -6.72
C ILE A 718 2.43 -15.15 -5.80
N GLU A 719 1.99 -16.05 -4.91
CA GLU A 719 0.92 -15.72 -3.96
C GLU A 719 1.46 -14.77 -2.87
N THR A 720 1.01 -13.54 -2.92
CA THR A 720 1.38 -12.47 -1.98
C THR A 720 0.16 -11.89 -1.25
N THR A 721 -1.00 -12.54 -1.38
CA THR A 721 -2.23 -12.10 -0.72
C THR A 721 -2.07 -12.20 0.80
N ARG A 722 -2.33 -11.10 1.48
CA ARG A 722 -2.27 -11.03 2.94
C ARG A 722 -3.57 -11.53 3.58
N PRO A 723 -3.50 -11.99 4.85
CA PRO A 723 -4.70 -12.33 5.60
C PRO A 723 -5.69 -11.17 5.63
N ARG A 724 -6.97 -11.47 5.53
CA ARG A 724 -8.04 -10.46 5.59
C ARG A 724 -8.02 -9.76 6.95
N SER A 725 -8.19 -8.45 6.90
CA SER A 725 -8.42 -7.69 8.13
C SER A 725 -9.73 -8.11 8.78
N LYS A 726 -9.68 -8.37 10.10
CA LYS A 726 -10.85 -8.76 10.89
C LYS A 726 -11.63 -7.57 11.42
N ASP A 727 -11.03 -6.39 11.42
CA ASP A 727 -11.60 -5.12 11.84
C ASP A 727 -12.28 -4.39 10.67
N ASN A 728 -13.28 -5.03 10.08
CA ASN A 728 -13.93 -4.61 8.84
C ASN A 728 -15.38 -4.10 9.01
N ARG A 729 -15.87 -3.96 10.23
CA ARG A 729 -17.24 -3.52 10.53
C ARG A 729 -17.29 -2.46 11.61
N LEU A 730 -18.24 -1.54 11.51
CA LEU A 730 -18.55 -0.56 12.54
C LEU A 730 -19.83 -0.97 13.30
N ARG A 731 -19.75 -0.96 14.65
CA ARG A 731 -20.86 -1.36 15.56
C ARG A 731 -21.65 -0.19 16.10
N PHE A 732 -21.74 0.93 15.44
CA PHE A 732 -22.58 2.01 15.90
C PHE A 732 -23.52 2.54 14.82
N SER A 733 -24.56 3.21 15.29
CA SER A 733 -25.55 3.91 14.49
C SER A 733 -25.32 5.42 14.53
N GLU A 734 -26.07 6.17 13.74
CA GLU A 734 -26.06 7.65 13.78
C GLU A 734 -26.29 8.21 15.20
N ALA A 735 -27.17 7.58 16.00
CA ALA A 735 -27.39 7.97 17.39
C ALA A 735 -26.15 7.77 18.27
N GLY A 736 -25.42 6.66 18.06
CA GLY A 736 -24.14 6.41 18.71
C GLY A 736 -23.09 7.46 18.38
N LEU A 737 -23.03 7.88 17.11
CA LEU A 737 -22.12 8.94 16.66
C LEU A 737 -22.43 10.29 17.36
N LYS A 738 -23.70 10.65 17.53
CA LYS A 738 -24.12 11.86 18.26
C LYS A 738 -23.66 11.80 19.73
N ALA A 739 -23.78 10.64 20.36
CA ALA A 739 -23.29 10.43 21.73
C ALA A 739 -21.77 10.57 21.83
N VAL A 740 -21.01 9.99 20.90
CA VAL A 740 -19.55 10.11 20.83
C VAL A 740 -19.13 11.57 20.64
N LYS A 741 -19.80 12.32 19.75
CA LYS A 741 -19.56 13.77 19.57
C LYS A 741 -19.79 14.53 20.87
N PHE A 742 -20.91 14.29 21.58
CA PHE A 742 -21.21 14.94 22.86
C PHE A 742 -20.13 14.65 23.93
N ILE A 743 -19.66 13.39 24.00
CA ILE A 743 -18.61 13.00 24.95
C ILE A 743 -17.31 13.73 24.68
N PHE A 744 -16.82 13.71 23.42
CA PHE A 744 -15.49 14.22 23.10
C PHE A 744 -15.42 15.73 22.86
N TRP A 745 -16.52 16.38 22.47
CA TRP A 745 -16.54 17.84 22.27
C TRP A 745 -16.97 18.60 23.53
N GLY A 746 -17.74 17.97 24.40
CA GLY A 746 -18.33 18.63 25.54
C GLY A 746 -17.96 18.02 26.88
N LEU A 747 -18.41 16.78 27.13
CA LEU A 747 -18.32 16.16 28.45
C LEU A 747 -16.87 15.99 28.96
N ALA A 748 -16.02 15.36 28.15
CA ALA A 748 -14.65 15.05 28.56
C ALA A 748 -13.77 16.31 28.70
N PRO A 749 -13.78 17.28 27.75
CA PRO A 749 -13.09 18.56 27.91
C PRO A 749 -13.64 19.36 29.12
N GLY A 750 -14.96 19.35 29.27
CA GLY A 750 -15.62 20.01 30.42
C GLY A 750 -15.19 19.44 31.78
N CYS A 751 -15.12 18.12 31.89
CA CYS A 751 -14.62 17.46 33.12
C CYS A 751 -13.16 17.84 33.41
N LEU A 752 -12.29 17.86 32.39
CA LEU A 752 -10.90 18.30 32.57
C LEU A 752 -10.80 19.77 32.98
N LEU A 753 -11.63 20.64 32.40
CA LEU A 753 -11.68 22.07 32.74
C LEU A 753 -12.12 22.28 34.18
N VAL A 754 -13.20 21.61 34.61
CA VAL A 754 -13.70 21.70 36.00
C VAL A 754 -12.64 21.17 36.97
N PHE A 755 -12.06 20.00 36.70
CA PHE A 755 -11.04 19.39 37.57
C PHE A 755 -9.79 20.29 37.68
N GLY A 756 -9.28 20.79 36.55
CA GLY A 756 -8.13 21.71 36.51
C GLY A 756 -8.43 23.00 37.30
N THR A 757 -9.61 23.60 37.10
CA THR A 757 -10.04 24.85 37.78
C THR A 757 -10.14 24.63 39.27
N VAL A 758 -10.78 23.54 39.73
CA VAL A 758 -10.88 23.23 41.18
C VAL A 758 -9.49 23.07 41.80
N LEU A 759 -8.57 22.42 41.12
CA LEU A 759 -7.22 22.20 41.61
C LEU A 759 -6.43 23.52 41.70
N LEU A 760 -6.57 24.41 40.73
CA LEU A 760 -5.96 25.75 40.71
C LEU A 760 -6.54 26.65 41.83
N ILE A 761 -7.86 26.62 42.07
CA ILE A 761 -8.52 27.41 43.14
C ILE A 761 -8.10 26.91 44.52
N ARG A 762 -8.06 25.58 44.73
CA ARG A 762 -7.61 25.02 46.03
C ARG A 762 -6.19 25.44 46.39
N ARG A 763 -5.30 25.63 45.39
CA ARG A 763 -3.96 26.17 45.65
C ARG A 763 -3.95 27.62 46.07
N LYS A 764 -4.85 28.47 45.51
CA LYS A 764 -4.91 29.90 45.82
C LYS A 764 -5.41 30.17 47.25
N ARG A 765 -6.07 29.15 47.88
CA ARG A 765 -6.60 29.21 49.23
C ARG A 765 -5.66 28.59 50.29
N LYS A 766 -4.58 27.91 49.89
CA LYS A 766 -3.48 27.48 50.74
C LYS A 766 -2.28 28.45 50.57
#